data_03942517ec2d1b0d15933ed4b64aa615
#
_entry.id   03942517ec2d1b0d15933ed4b64aa615
#
_cell.length_a   1.000
_cell.length_b   1.000
_cell.length_c   1.000
_cell.angle_alpha   90.00
_cell.angle_beta   90.00
_cell.angle_gamma   90.00
#
_symmetry.space_group_name_H-M   'P 1'
#
loop_
_entity.id
_entity.type
_entity.pdbx_description
1 polymer ?
#
loop_
_entity_poly.entity_id
_entity_poly.type
_entity_poly.pdbx_seq_one_letter_code
_entity_poly.pdbx_strand_id
1 'polypeptide(L)'
;MKKTYMQSTEEVLQGLDTTAGGLTTQEAEKRLEKYGPNKLKEAEKISMFRRFLNQLKDPMLIILMIAAAVSAATTVIDFMQLPQPRDIGHLTEGLVEVGIILVVVLLNAILGVIQESKAEAAIEALQTMTAAKCKVLRDGKMVMLHSTELVPGDVVILEAGDAVPADGRIIENASMKIEEAALTGESVPVNKLIDALNLTAGQEDVPLGDRKNMCYMGSTVVYGRGKAVITETGMATEMGKIADALAQTEEEETPLQKRLDQLGKILSYLVLGICVFIFAFNLLMKGDFTLGGILGTFMVAVSLAVAAIPEGLATVVTVVLSIGVTKMSKRNAVIRRLTAVETLGCTQVICSDKTGTLTQNKMTVVESYGDENLVASAMALCSDANLNEEDQAEGEPTECALVNFACKLGMKKQDLEAKTPRVDEAPFDSGRKMMSTVHAVDGAYVQYTKGGPDVVLARCTACLENGQIVPMTEEKRAQIMAANKAMADKALRVLAVAQRTWSEKPADNTPEFLEQELVFLGLAGMIDPVRPEVKAAIEECRGAGIRPVMITGDHKDTAVAIAKELGIIEDASQAITGAELDKISDEDLPEFVKKYGVYARVQPEHKVRIVAAWKLNECITAMTGDGVNDAPSIKTADIGVGMGITGTDVTKNVADMVLADDNFATIVSAVGEGRRIYDNIRKAIQFLLASNMSEVLGVFGATLLGFTLLNPVHLLFINLVTDCFPALALGMEEAEADTMTRPPRNSKDGIFAGGLGFDVVYQGILVTVITVAAYLIGASFEFGADWFAKLREAGTSDHGMSMAFLTMSMCEIFHSFNMRSQRKSVFTLKSQNKILWLAMIGSLLLTTAVLEIPFLCTAFGFAHIGWTEYGIAMGLAITVIPVVEFVKLIQRAIAKK
;
A
#
# COMPACT_ATOMS: atom_id res chain seq x y z
N MET A 1 -24.27 -31.75 25.67
CA MET A 1 -22.85 -32.09 25.50
C MET A 1 -22.02 -31.24 26.43
N LYS A 2 -20.98 -31.79 27.08
CA LYS A 2 -20.00 -30.96 27.80
C LYS A 2 -19.31 -30.00 26.82
N LYS A 3 -19.14 -28.76 27.20
CA LYS A 3 -18.43 -27.76 26.36
C LYS A 3 -16.96 -28.14 26.23
N THR A 4 -16.34 -27.81 25.11
CA THR A 4 -14.99 -28.23 24.69
C THR A 4 -13.90 -27.93 25.73
N TYR A 5 -13.97 -26.79 26.42
CA TYR A 5 -13.03 -26.41 27.48
C TYR A 5 -13.22 -27.20 28.80
N MET A 6 -14.31 -27.93 28.94
CA MET A 6 -14.60 -28.81 30.10
C MET A 6 -14.25 -30.29 29.80
N GLN A 7 -13.75 -30.63 28.62
CA GLN A 7 -13.39 -31.95 28.19
C GLN A 7 -11.89 -32.16 28.29
N SER A 8 -11.44 -33.39 28.49
CA SER A 8 -10.03 -33.73 28.37
C SER A 8 -9.58 -33.62 26.90
N THR A 9 -8.27 -33.50 26.66
CA THR A 9 -7.72 -33.46 25.30
C THR A 9 -8.13 -34.67 24.47
N GLU A 10 -8.17 -35.87 25.09
CA GLU A 10 -8.58 -37.14 24.42
C GLU A 10 -10.07 -37.11 24.07
N GLU A 11 -10.95 -36.63 24.97
CA GLU A 11 -12.38 -36.50 24.69
C GLU A 11 -12.65 -35.54 23.53
N VAL A 12 -11.89 -34.43 23.44
CA VAL A 12 -12.02 -33.44 22.34
C VAL A 12 -11.55 -34.05 21.01
N LEU A 13 -10.38 -34.72 20.99
CA LEU A 13 -9.87 -35.34 19.78
C LEU A 13 -10.84 -36.43 19.26
N GLN A 14 -11.39 -37.24 20.17
CA GLN A 14 -12.42 -38.24 19.82
C GLN A 14 -13.70 -37.60 19.31
N GLY A 15 -14.16 -36.52 19.97
CA GLY A 15 -15.38 -35.81 19.57
C GLY A 15 -15.28 -35.13 18.22
N LEU A 16 -14.06 -34.80 17.77
CA LEU A 16 -13.77 -34.20 16.46
C LEU A 16 -13.32 -35.23 15.41
N ASP A 17 -13.35 -36.54 15.73
CA ASP A 17 -12.86 -37.62 14.85
C ASP A 17 -11.48 -37.33 14.28
N THR A 18 -10.52 -36.94 15.14
CA THR A 18 -9.14 -36.57 14.76
C THR A 18 -8.12 -37.18 15.73
N THR A 19 -6.85 -36.99 15.42
CA THR A 19 -5.75 -37.48 16.27
C THR A 19 -4.77 -36.34 16.54
N ALA A 20 -3.84 -36.52 17.48
CA ALA A 20 -2.76 -35.55 17.72
C ALA A 20 -1.83 -35.35 16.51
N GLY A 21 -1.83 -36.27 15.53
CA GLY A 21 -1.16 -36.12 14.24
C GLY A 21 -1.95 -35.37 13.17
N GLY A 22 -3.15 -34.91 13.49
CA GLY A 22 -4.04 -34.19 12.59
C GLY A 22 -4.94 -35.06 11.73
N LEU A 23 -5.69 -34.45 10.85
CA LEU A 23 -6.57 -35.08 9.88
C LEU A 23 -5.79 -35.61 8.69
N THR A 24 -6.40 -36.56 7.95
CA THR A 24 -5.93 -36.87 6.61
C THR A 24 -6.34 -35.79 5.63
N THR A 25 -5.54 -35.57 4.57
CA THR A 25 -5.86 -34.56 3.53
C THR A 25 -7.25 -34.80 2.93
N GLN A 26 -7.63 -36.04 2.65
CA GLN A 26 -8.96 -36.35 2.10
C GLN A 26 -10.12 -36.02 3.05
N GLU A 27 -9.93 -36.23 4.34
CA GLU A 27 -10.96 -35.89 5.33
C GLU A 27 -11.07 -34.39 5.51
N ALA A 28 -9.94 -33.64 5.48
CA ALA A 28 -9.94 -32.21 5.53
C ALA A 28 -10.67 -31.57 4.34
N GLU A 29 -10.50 -32.10 3.12
CA GLU A 29 -11.22 -31.64 1.93
C GLU A 29 -12.75 -31.84 2.07
N LYS A 30 -13.19 -33.01 2.54
CA LYS A 30 -14.62 -33.25 2.80
C LYS A 30 -15.19 -32.31 3.86
N ARG A 31 -14.42 -32.00 4.89
CA ARG A 31 -14.83 -31.06 5.94
C ARG A 31 -14.87 -29.64 5.40
N LEU A 32 -13.97 -29.27 4.51
CA LEU A 32 -13.98 -27.94 3.86
C LEU A 32 -15.26 -27.76 3.01
N GLU A 33 -15.69 -28.79 2.30
CA GLU A 33 -16.97 -28.77 1.56
C GLU A 33 -18.17 -28.67 2.50
N LYS A 34 -18.11 -29.31 3.67
CA LYS A 34 -19.21 -29.33 4.65
C LYS A 34 -19.32 -28.05 5.47
N TYR A 35 -18.20 -27.53 5.98
CA TYR A 35 -18.17 -26.37 6.91
C TYR A 35 -17.91 -25.06 6.19
N GLY A 36 -17.42 -25.11 4.95
CA GLY A 36 -16.98 -23.94 4.20
C GLY A 36 -15.62 -23.41 4.62
N PRO A 37 -15.11 -22.38 3.92
CA PRO A 37 -13.82 -21.78 4.22
C PRO A 37 -13.83 -21.06 5.56
N ASN A 38 -12.70 -21.09 6.28
CA ASN A 38 -12.50 -20.35 7.52
C ASN A 38 -12.35 -18.84 7.23
N LYS A 39 -13.47 -18.20 6.98
CA LYS A 39 -13.61 -16.75 6.73
C LYS A 39 -14.74 -16.18 7.55
N LEU A 40 -14.53 -14.97 8.04
CA LEU A 40 -15.63 -14.16 8.57
C LEU A 40 -16.51 -13.72 7.40
N LYS A 41 -17.82 -13.57 7.65
CA LYS A 41 -18.76 -13.12 6.63
C LYS A 41 -18.40 -11.69 6.24
N GLU A 42 -17.97 -11.51 5.02
CA GLU A 42 -17.79 -10.19 4.43
C GLU A 42 -19.16 -9.52 4.27
N ALA A 43 -19.20 -8.18 4.28
CA ALA A 43 -20.43 -7.44 4.00
C ALA A 43 -21.05 -7.95 2.68
N GLU A 44 -22.36 -8.15 2.64
CA GLU A 44 -23.03 -8.68 1.44
C GLU A 44 -22.72 -7.80 0.24
N LYS A 45 -22.12 -8.40 -0.80
CA LYS A 45 -21.85 -7.67 -2.06
C LYS A 45 -23.15 -7.09 -2.59
N ILE A 46 -23.16 -5.78 -2.72
CA ILE A 46 -24.30 -5.08 -3.32
C ILE A 46 -24.46 -5.58 -4.75
N SER A 47 -25.63 -6.11 -5.10
CA SER A 47 -25.90 -6.58 -6.45
C SER A 47 -25.77 -5.46 -7.46
N MET A 48 -25.31 -5.76 -8.69
CA MET A 48 -25.20 -4.78 -9.80
C MET A 48 -26.47 -3.97 -10.01
N PHE A 49 -27.63 -4.61 -9.89
CA PHE A 49 -28.92 -3.93 -10.01
C PHE A 49 -29.18 -2.94 -8.85
N ARG A 50 -28.82 -3.30 -7.63
CA ARG A 50 -28.96 -2.38 -6.48
C ARG A 50 -28.00 -1.21 -6.57
N ARG A 51 -26.78 -1.43 -7.09
CA ARG A 51 -25.82 -0.35 -7.39
C ARG A 51 -26.39 0.59 -8.45
N PHE A 52 -26.95 0.05 -9.52
CA PHE A 52 -27.61 0.84 -10.55
C PHE A 52 -28.74 1.70 -9.98
N LEU A 53 -29.59 1.15 -9.11
CA LEU A 53 -30.64 1.91 -8.44
C LEU A 53 -30.06 2.97 -7.48
N ASN A 54 -28.92 2.70 -6.84
CA ASN A 54 -28.24 3.69 -6.00
C ASN A 54 -27.64 4.82 -6.83
N GLN A 55 -27.07 4.53 -7.99
CA GLN A 55 -26.61 5.57 -8.93
C GLN A 55 -27.77 6.50 -9.35
N LEU A 56 -28.96 5.97 -9.61
CA LEU A 56 -30.13 6.79 -9.93
C LEU A 56 -30.60 7.71 -8.78
N LYS A 57 -30.11 7.51 -7.55
CA LYS A 57 -30.37 8.40 -6.41
C LYS A 57 -29.38 9.58 -6.36
N ASP A 58 -28.40 9.62 -7.26
CA ASP A 58 -27.50 10.76 -7.37
C ASP A 58 -28.34 12.03 -7.57
N PRO A 59 -28.09 13.11 -6.78
CA PRO A 59 -28.85 14.37 -6.84
C PRO A 59 -28.93 14.95 -8.25
N MET A 60 -27.89 14.77 -9.05
CA MET A 60 -27.82 15.27 -10.40
C MET A 60 -28.70 14.48 -11.36
N LEU A 61 -28.65 13.15 -11.30
CA LEU A 61 -29.55 12.33 -12.12
C LEU A 61 -31.03 12.56 -11.73
N ILE A 62 -31.30 12.87 -10.45
CA ILE A 62 -32.65 13.27 -10.02
C ILE A 62 -33.04 14.61 -10.66
N ILE A 63 -32.17 15.60 -10.67
CA ILE A 63 -32.43 16.91 -11.31
C ILE A 63 -32.71 16.71 -12.81
N LEU A 64 -31.91 15.88 -13.50
CA LEU A 64 -32.11 15.57 -14.91
C LEU A 64 -33.41 14.81 -15.18
N MET A 65 -33.77 13.87 -14.31
CA MET A 65 -35.08 13.19 -14.42
C MET A 65 -36.29 14.14 -14.22
N ILE A 66 -36.12 15.10 -13.28
CA ILE A 66 -37.10 16.17 -13.09
C ILE A 66 -37.16 17.06 -14.33
N ALA A 67 -36.03 17.45 -14.89
CA ALA A 67 -35.97 18.23 -16.13
C ALA A 67 -36.64 17.50 -17.31
N ALA A 68 -36.36 16.19 -17.47
CA ALA A 68 -37.01 15.36 -18.48
C ALA A 68 -38.53 15.31 -18.29
N ALA A 69 -39.00 15.15 -17.04
CA ALA A 69 -40.44 15.14 -16.74
C ALA A 69 -41.09 16.51 -17.04
N VAL A 70 -40.40 17.62 -16.71
CA VAL A 70 -40.84 18.99 -17.01
C VAL A 70 -40.89 19.21 -18.53
N SER A 71 -39.83 18.83 -19.28
CA SER A 71 -39.75 18.93 -20.73
C SER A 71 -40.87 18.14 -21.40
N ALA A 72 -41.12 16.91 -20.93
CA ALA A 72 -42.21 16.08 -21.42
C ALA A 72 -43.61 16.77 -21.17
N ALA A 73 -43.80 17.33 -20.00
CA ALA A 73 -45.03 18.01 -19.65
C ALA A 73 -45.28 19.27 -20.51
N THR A 74 -44.25 20.09 -20.70
CA THR A 74 -44.31 21.28 -21.58
C THR A 74 -44.57 20.90 -23.02
N THR A 75 -43.87 19.90 -23.58
CA THR A 75 -44.12 19.41 -24.93
C THR A 75 -45.55 19.00 -25.14
N VAL A 76 -46.14 18.26 -24.18
CA VAL A 76 -47.54 17.84 -24.26
C VAL A 76 -48.51 19.03 -24.14
N ILE A 77 -48.23 19.99 -23.25
CA ILE A 77 -49.06 21.19 -23.06
C ILE A 77 -49.03 22.06 -24.33
N ASP A 78 -47.88 22.29 -24.90
CA ASP A 78 -47.69 23.08 -26.12
C ASP A 78 -48.37 22.41 -27.31
N PHE A 79 -48.25 21.08 -27.46
CA PHE A 79 -48.99 20.32 -28.45
C PHE A 79 -50.53 20.46 -28.26
N MET A 80 -51.02 20.48 -27.04
CA MET A 80 -52.47 20.67 -26.77
C MET A 80 -52.96 22.05 -27.12
N GLN A 81 -52.10 23.07 -27.11
CA GLN A 81 -52.44 24.46 -27.42
C GLN A 81 -52.33 24.79 -28.93
N LEU A 82 -51.70 23.94 -29.75
CA LEU A 82 -51.61 24.15 -31.18
C LEU A 82 -52.99 24.16 -31.87
N PRO A 83 -53.16 25.07 -32.88
CA PRO A 83 -54.39 25.10 -33.72
C PRO A 83 -54.54 23.79 -34.50
N GLN A 84 -55.81 23.40 -34.78
CA GLN A 84 -56.04 22.20 -35.61
C GLN A 84 -55.90 22.52 -37.11
N PRO A 85 -55.27 21.60 -37.90
CA PRO A 85 -54.72 20.28 -37.55
C PRO A 85 -53.40 20.41 -36.80
N ARG A 86 -53.25 19.69 -35.68
CA ARG A 86 -52.04 19.70 -34.84
C ARG A 86 -50.86 19.07 -35.57
N ASP A 87 -49.73 19.74 -35.55
CA ASP A 87 -48.50 19.20 -36.09
C ASP A 87 -47.90 18.13 -35.16
N ILE A 88 -47.97 16.87 -35.58
CA ILE A 88 -47.41 15.72 -34.86
C ILE A 88 -45.87 15.82 -34.83
N GLY A 89 -45.23 16.53 -35.80
CA GLY A 89 -43.80 16.74 -35.84
C GLY A 89 -43.29 17.39 -34.57
N HIS A 90 -43.96 18.45 -34.11
CA HIS A 90 -43.59 19.17 -32.88
C HIS A 90 -43.64 18.29 -31.62
N LEU A 91 -44.62 17.40 -31.53
CA LEU A 91 -44.69 16.46 -30.40
C LEU A 91 -43.57 15.42 -30.47
N THR A 92 -43.20 14.94 -31.66
CA THR A 92 -42.15 13.95 -31.82
C THR A 92 -40.78 14.54 -31.53
N GLU A 93 -40.52 15.79 -31.93
CA GLU A 93 -39.24 16.47 -31.63
C GLU A 93 -39.05 16.62 -30.10
N GLY A 94 -40.04 17.14 -29.37
CA GLY A 94 -39.92 17.29 -27.93
C GLY A 94 -39.83 15.96 -27.16
N LEU A 95 -40.52 14.89 -27.64
CA LEU A 95 -40.42 13.58 -27.03
C LEU A 95 -39.03 12.90 -27.32
N VAL A 96 -38.45 13.20 -28.49
CA VAL A 96 -37.05 12.76 -28.80
C VAL A 96 -36.08 13.40 -27.86
N GLU A 97 -36.17 14.71 -27.57
CA GLU A 97 -35.33 15.40 -26.59
C GLU A 97 -35.42 14.75 -25.21
N VAL A 98 -36.63 14.49 -24.72
CA VAL A 98 -36.85 13.78 -23.45
C VAL A 98 -36.21 12.38 -23.49
N GLY A 99 -36.38 11.68 -24.61
CA GLY A 99 -35.78 10.34 -24.81
C GLY A 99 -34.24 10.36 -24.69
N ILE A 100 -33.61 11.40 -25.24
CA ILE A 100 -32.16 11.56 -25.17
C ILE A 100 -31.72 11.82 -23.74
N ILE A 101 -32.37 12.71 -23.00
CA ILE A 101 -32.05 12.97 -21.59
C ILE A 101 -32.10 11.66 -20.81
N LEU A 102 -33.14 10.83 -21.01
CA LEU A 102 -33.26 9.55 -20.33
C LEU A 102 -32.17 8.53 -20.75
N VAL A 103 -31.80 8.50 -22.02
CA VAL A 103 -30.70 7.64 -22.51
C VAL A 103 -29.38 8.07 -21.87
N VAL A 104 -29.12 9.37 -21.77
CA VAL A 104 -27.90 9.88 -21.14
C VAL A 104 -27.88 9.59 -19.64
N VAL A 105 -28.99 9.76 -18.93
CA VAL A 105 -29.15 9.35 -17.52
C VAL A 105 -28.86 7.87 -17.35
N LEU A 106 -29.37 7.02 -18.24
CA LEU A 106 -29.13 5.58 -18.21
C LEU A 106 -27.63 5.24 -18.44
N LEU A 107 -27.02 5.88 -19.43
CA LEU A 107 -25.59 5.68 -19.74
C LEU A 107 -24.70 6.11 -18.57
N ASN A 108 -25.00 7.25 -17.96
CA ASN A 108 -24.26 7.72 -16.79
C ASN A 108 -24.37 6.75 -15.61
N ALA A 109 -25.59 6.28 -15.30
CA ALA A 109 -25.81 5.29 -14.26
C ALA A 109 -25.07 3.96 -14.54
N ILE A 110 -25.03 3.49 -15.77
CA ILE A 110 -24.31 2.28 -16.18
C ILE A 110 -22.79 2.48 -16.01
N LEU A 111 -22.25 3.61 -16.47
CA LEU A 111 -20.83 3.92 -16.35
C LEU A 111 -20.41 4.05 -14.89
N GLY A 112 -21.22 4.70 -14.06
CA GLY A 112 -20.99 4.77 -12.61
C GLY A 112 -20.88 3.38 -11.98
N VAL A 113 -21.81 2.47 -12.30
CA VAL A 113 -21.75 1.08 -11.83
C VAL A 113 -20.49 0.34 -12.30
N ILE A 114 -20.08 0.52 -13.56
CA ILE A 114 -18.87 -0.11 -14.09
C ILE A 114 -17.61 0.41 -13.37
N GLN A 115 -17.52 1.70 -13.13
CA GLN A 115 -16.39 2.34 -12.44
C GLN A 115 -16.32 1.88 -10.98
N GLU A 116 -17.45 1.91 -10.26
CA GLU A 116 -17.55 1.45 -8.86
C GLU A 116 -17.16 -0.04 -8.74
N SER A 117 -17.68 -0.89 -9.62
CA SER A 117 -17.38 -2.32 -9.64
C SER A 117 -15.89 -2.61 -9.91
N LYS A 118 -15.23 -1.83 -10.78
CA LYS A 118 -13.79 -1.98 -11.03
C LYS A 118 -12.95 -1.55 -9.84
N ALA A 119 -13.33 -0.48 -9.15
CA ALA A 119 -12.66 -0.01 -7.96
C ALA A 119 -12.72 -1.05 -6.83
N GLU A 120 -13.90 -1.62 -6.58
CA GLU A 120 -14.12 -2.65 -5.57
C GLU A 120 -13.36 -3.96 -5.88
N ALA A 121 -13.42 -4.42 -7.14
CA ALA A 121 -12.68 -5.62 -7.56
C ALA A 121 -11.17 -5.49 -7.35
N ALA A 122 -10.59 -4.29 -7.51
CA ALA A 122 -9.19 -4.05 -7.27
C ALA A 122 -8.85 -4.06 -5.76
N ILE A 123 -9.74 -3.56 -4.90
CA ILE A 123 -9.61 -3.64 -3.43
C ILE A 123 -9.69 -5.10 -2.96
N GLU A 124 -10.66 -5.87 -3.46
CA GLU A 124 -10.83 -7.29 -3.13
C GLU A 124 -9.60 -8.14 -3.52
N ALA A 125 -9.01 -7.88 -4.68
CA ALA A 125 -7.79 -8.55 -5.12
C ALA A 125 -6.61 -8.33 -4.14
N LEU A 126 -6.54 -7.18 -3.47
CA LEU A 126 -5.53 -6.87 -2.47
C LEU A 126 -5.75 -7.66 -1.18
N GLN A 127 -6.98 -7.79 -0.72
CA GLN A 127 -7.32 -8.53 0.50
C GLN A 127 -6.95 -10.01 0.36
N THR A 128 -7.15 -10.59 -0.81
CA THR A 128 -6.76 -11.99 -1.08
C THR A 128 -5.26 -12.23 -1.08
N MET A 129 -4.44 -11.25 -1.42
CA MET A 129 -2.97 -11.36 -1.41
C MET A 129 -2.36 -11.33 0.01
N THR A 130 -3.10 -10.90 1.02
CA THR A 130 -2.67 -10.78 2.42
C THR A 130 -3.16 -11.90 3.34
N ALA A 131 -3.78 -12.96 2.79
CA ALA A 131 -4.28 -14.07 3.58
C ALA A 131 -3.16 -14.75 4.38
N ALA A 132 -3.34 -14.85 5.70
CA ALA A 132 -2.37 -15.45 6.61
C ALA A 132 -2.17 -16.94 6.31
N LYS A 133 -0.93 -17.43 6.43
CA LYS A 133 -0.59 -18.83 6.36
C LYS A 133 -0.40 -19.39 7.76
N CYS A 134 -0.73 -20.64 7.97
CA CYS A 134 -0.59 -21.33 9.27
C CYS A 134 0.06 -22.70 9.10
N LYS A 135 0.74 -23.16 10.15
CA LYS A 135 1.39 -24.47 10.24
C LYS A 135 0.37 -25.48 10.74
N VAL A 136 0.06 -26.47 9.93
CA VAL A 136 -0.97 -27.49 10.20
C VAL A 136 -0.36 -28.90 10.12
N LEU A 137 -0.74 -29.78 11.02
CA LEU A 137 -0.41 -31.20 10.93
C LEU A 137 -1.52 -31.92 10.14
N ARG A 138 -1.17 -32.47 8.99
CA ARG A 138 -2.02 -33.37 8.19
C ARG A 138 -1.22 -34.59 7.76
N ASP A 139 -1.84 -35.75 7.79
CA ASP A 139 -1.18 -37.02 7.52
C ASP A 139 0.10 -37.26 8.37
N GLY A 140 0.14 -36.68 9.58
CA GLY A 140 1.30 -36.75 10.48
C GLY A 140 2.49 -35.89 10.06
N LYS A 141 2.35 -35.07 9.03
CA LYS A 141 3.37 -34.10 8.53
C LYS A 141 2.94 -32.69 8.71
N MET A 142 3.91 -31.79 8.95
CA MET A 142 3.68 -30.36 8.98
C MET A 142 3.54 -29.81 7.56
N VAL A 143 2.45 -29.10 7.29
CA VAL A 143 2.14 -28.46 6.02
C VAL A 143 1.79 -27.00 6.26
N MET A 144 2.25 -26.10 5.37
CA MET A 144 1.86 -24.70 5.38
C MET A 144 0.60 -24.51 4.53
N LEU A 145 -0.50 -24.08 5.14
CA LEU A 145 -1.79 -23.83 4.48
C LEU A 145 -2.22 -22.36 4.66
N HIS A 146 -3.09 -21.89 3.76
CA HIS A 146 -3.80 -20.65 4.04
C HIS A 146 -4.79 -20.86 5.18
N SER A 147 -4.89 -19.89 6.09
CA SER A 147 -5.83 -19.96 7.23
C SER A 147 -7.28 -20.22 6.78
N THR A 148 -7.62 -19.82 5.57
CA THR A 148 -8.95 -20.03 4.97
C THR A 148 -9.27 -21.51 4.65
N GLU A 149 -8.27 -22.38 4.59
CA GLU A 149 -8.41 -23.83 4.30
C GLU A 149 -8.52 -24.69 5.55
N LEU A 150 -8.50 -24.03 6.74
CA LEU A 150 -8.65 -24.74 8.01
C LEU A 150 -10.08 -25.24 8.23
N VAL A 151 -10.17 -26.42 8.81
CA VAL A 151 -11.43 -27.07 9.16
C VAL A 151 -11.44 -27.56 10.61
N PRO A 152 -12.60 -27.70 11.25
CA PRO A 152 -12.69 -28.30 12.58
C PRO A 152 -12.07 -29.72 12.59
N GLY A 153 -11.15 -29.96 13.53
CA GLY A 153 -10.36 -31.18 13.66
C GLY A 153 -8.93 -31.09 13.14
N ASP A 154 -8.56 -30.03 12.40
CA ASP A 154 -7.15 -29.74 12.07
C ASP A 154 -6.34 -29.47 13.32
N VAL A 155 -5.08 -29.90 13.36
CA VAL A 155 -4.14 -29.60 14.44
C VAL A 155 -3.16 -28.54 13.97
N VAL A 156 -3.20 -27.36 14.58
CA VAL A 156 -2.30 -26.24 14.27
C VAL A 156 -1.13 -26.19 15.24
N ILE A 157 0.04 -25.81 14.74
CA ILE A 157 1.23 -25.51 15.53
C ILE A 157 1.29 -24.00 15.70
N LEU A 158 1.38 -23.55 16.95
CA LEU A 158 1.41 -22.15 17.34
C LEU A 158 2.71 -21.83 18.04
N GLU A 159 3.40 -20.78 17.59
CA GLU A 159 4.66 -20.29 18.14
C GLU A 159 4.57 -18.78 18.42
N ALA A 160 5.47 -18.27 19.25
CA ALA A 160 5.50 -16.83 19.54
C ALA A 160 5.61 -16.01 18.27
N GLY A 161 4.67 -15.09 18.06
CA GLY A 161 4.53 -14.28 16.85
C GLY A 161 3.43 -14.74 15.88
N ASP A 162 2.89 -15.95 16.05
CA ASP A 162 1.80 -16.44 15.22
C ASP A 162 0.45 -15.85 15.67
N ALA A 163 -0.39 -15.49 14.70
CA ALA A 163 -1.80 -15.23 14.95
C ALA A 163 -2.57 -16.54 15.05
N VAL A 164 -3.52 -16.62 15.98
CA VAL A 164 -4.41 -17.77 16.13
C VAL A 164 -5.42 -17.75 14.96
N PRO A 165 -5.40 -18.74 14.05
CA PRO A 165 -6.14 -18.68 12.80
C PRO A 165 -7.62 -19.03 12.92
N ALA A 166 -8.02 -19.73 13.99
CA ALA A 166 -9.39 -20.17 14.28
C ALA A 166 -9.50 -20.56 15.76
N ASP A 167 -10.70 -20.77 16.25
CA ASP A 167 -10.89 -21.19 17.64
C ASP A 167 -10.45 -22.64 17.84
N GLY A 168 -9.64 -22.88 18.87
CA GLY A 168 -9.04 -24.18 19.11
C GLY A 168 -8.89 -24.53 20.60
N ARG A 169 -8.81 -25.84 20.84
CA ARG A 169 -8.49 -26.43 22.15
C ARG A 169 -7.01 -26.77 22.20
N ILE A 170 -6.30 -26.23 23.17
CA ILE A 170 -4.86 -26.49 23.35
C ILE A 170 -4.65 -27.93 23.80
N ILE A 171 -3.83 -28.67 23.05
CA ILE A 171 -3.51 -30.08 23.31
C ILE A 171 -2.05 -30.28 23.75
N GLU A 172 -1.16 -29.32 23.43
CA GLU A 172 0.23 -29.31 23.86
C GLU A 172 0.64 -27.87 24.21
N ASN A 173 1.33 -27.67 25.32
CA ASN A 173 1.72 -26.35 25.80
C ASN A 173 3.16 -26.36 26.37
N ALA A 174 4.02 -25.51 25.78
CA ALA A 174 5.36 -25.23 26.28
C ALA A 174 5.44 -23.73 26.65
N SER A 175 4.93 -23.40 27.83
CA SER A 175 4.92 -22.02 28.41
C SER A 175 4.25 -20.99 27.50
N MET A 176 3.22 -21.38 26.73
CA MET A 176 2.55 -20.51 25.77
C MET A 176 1.72 -19.43 26.49
N LYS A 177 1.86 -18.20 26.02
CA LYS A 177 1.04 -17.05 26.44
C LYS A 177 0.38 -16.45 25.20
N ILE A 178 -0.91 -16.18 25.30
CA ILE A 178 -1.71 -15.60 24.23
C ILE A 178 -2.29 -14.26 24.67
N GLU A 179 -2.15 -13.23 23.84
CA GLU A 179 -2.81 -11.95 24.02
C GLU A 179 -4.20 -12.03 23.36
N GLU A 180 -5.23 -11.86 24.17
CA GLU A 180 -6.63 -12.00 23.78
C GLU A 180 -7.41 -10.69 23.89
N ALA A 181 -6.70 -9.56 23.89
CA ALA A 181 -7.27 -8.21 24.07
C ALA A 181 -8.43 -7.89 23.12
N ALA A 182 -8.38 -8.40 21.88
CA ALA A 182 -9.43 -8.20 20.88
C ALA A 182 -10.80 -8.80 21.30
N LEU A 183 -10.79 -9.81 22.16
CA LEU A 183 -12.00 -10.52 22.60
C LEU A 183 -12.36 -10.22 24.05
N THR A 184 -11.35 -10.08 24.91
CA THR A 184 -11.55 -9.92 26.37
C THR A 184 -11.44 -8.46 26.83
N GLY A 185 -10.83 -7.59 26.03
CA GLY A 185 -10.51 -6.20 26.39
C GLY A 185 -9.30 -6.08 27.32
N GLU A 186 -8.69 -7.18 27.74
CA GLU A 186 -7.53 -7.19 28.65
C GLU A 186 -6.22 -7.33 27.86
N SER A 187 -5.31 -6.36 28.02
CA SER A 187 -4.01 -6.32 27.31
C SER A 187 -2.93 -7.22 27.92
N VAL A 188 -3.21 -7.88 29.05
CA VAL A 188 -2.23 -8.76 29.72
C VAL A 188 -2.30 -10.15 29.09
N PRO A 189 -1.19 -10.69 28.57
CA PRO A 189 -1.17 -12.03 27.97
C PRO A 189 -1.57 -13.13 28.96
N VAL A 190 -2.46 -14.01 28.53
CA VAL A 190 -3.00 -15.11 29.33
C VAL A 190 -2.10 -16.33 29.23
N ASN A 191 -1.66 -16.85 30.38
CA ASN A 191 -0.95 -18.13 30.44
C ASN A 191 -1.91 -19.28 30.08
N LYS A 192 -1.52 -20.12 29.10
CA LYS A 192 -2.37 -21.21 28.64
C LYS A 192 -2.08 -22.51 29.39
N LEU A 193 -3.11 -23.35 29.46
CA LEU A 193 -3.13 -24.65 30.19
C LEU A 193 -3.64 -25.76 29.25
N ILE A 194 -3.41 -27.01 29.63
CA ILE A 194 -3.93 -28.19 28.91
C ILE A 194 -5.12 -28.82 29.64
N ASP A 195 -5.18 -28.64 30.96
CA ASP A 195 -6.17 -29.32 31.82
C ASP A 195 -7.62 -28.90 31.51
N ALA A 196 -8.54 -29.84 31.69
CA ALA A 196 -9.96 -29.56 31.56
C ALA A 196 -10.43 -28.62 32.68
N LEU A 197 -11.24 -27.62 32.33
CA LEU A 197 -11.75 -26.64 33.27
C LEU A 197 -13.01 -27.19 33.96
N ASN A 198 -13.12 -26.95 35.26
CA ASN A 198 -14.29 -27.31 36.06
C ASN A 198 -15.06 -26.04 36.47
N LEU A 199 -16.40 -26.14 36.48
CA LEU A 199 -17.25 -25.06 36.98
C LEU A 199 -17.05 -24.91 38.47
N THR A 200 -16.88 -23.70 38.92
CA THR A 200 -16.92 -23.35 40.34
C THR A 200 -18.37 -23.34 40.84
N ALA A 201 -18.58 -23.66 42.10
CA ALA A 201 -19.93 -23.74 42.68
C ALA A 201 -20.68 -22.40 42.52
N GLY A 202 -21.81 -22.43 41.77
CA GLY A 202 -22.65 -21.27 41.48
C GLY A 202 -22.42 -20.60 40.12
N GLN A 203 -21.50 -21.10 39.27
CA GLN A 203 -21.33 -20.64 37.89
C GLN A 203 -22.10 -21.51 36.92
N GLU A 204 -22.84 -20.86 35.99
CA GLU A 204 -23.51 -21.56 34.88
C GLU A 204 -22.56 -21.82 33.72
N ASP A 205 -21.50 -20.99 33.56
CA ASP A 205 -20.49 -21.08 32.48
C ASP A 205 -19.14 -20.50 32.92
N VAL A 206 -18.03 -20.87 32.20
CA VAL A 206 -16.72 -20.25 32.39
C VAL A 206 -16.66 -19.02 31.48
N PRO A 207 -16.39 -17.82 32.01
CA PRO A 207 -16.20 -16.62 31.19
C PRO A 207 -15.11 -16.79 30.13
N LEU A 208 -15.22 -16.11 29.02
CA LEU A 208 -14.32 -16.27 27.87
C LEU A 208 -12.84 -16.09 28.25
N GLY A 209 -12.51 -15.03 28.98
CA GLY A 209 -11.14 -14.75 29.42
C GLY A 209 -10.55 -15.77 30.43
N ASP A 210 -11.41 -16.58 31.10
CA ASP A 210 -10.98 -17.61 32.05
C ASP A 210 -10.79 -18.99 31.38
N ARG A 211 -11.13 -19.13 30.09
CA ARG A 211 -10.97 -20.40 29.34
C ARG A 211 -9.52 -20.58 28.90
N LYS A 212 -8.62 -20.73 29.88
CA LYS A 212 -7.16 -20.78 29.68
C LYS A 212 -6.66 -21.96 28.86
N ASN A 213 -7.49 -22.96 28.58
CA ASN A 213 -7.17 -24.12 27.74
C ASN A 213 -7.68 -23.99 26.30
N MET A 214 -8.23 -22.83 25.93
CA MET A 214 -8.66 -22.50 24.57
C MET A 214 -7.77 -21.42 23.98
N CYS A 215 -7.73 -21.36 22.65
CA CYS A 215 -7.20 -20.23 21.89
C CYS A 215 -8.25 -19.76 20.88
N TYR A 216 -8.28 -18.49 20.57
CA TYR A 216 -9.36 -17.84 19.83
C TYR A 216 -8.84 -17.11 18.59
N MET A 217 -9.62 -17.18 17.51
CA MET A 217 -9.35 -16.45 16.27
C MET A 217 -9.11 -14.97 16.54
N GLY A 218 -8.06 -14.40 15.91
CA GLY A 218 -7.70 -13.00 16.03
C GLY A 218 -6.85 -12.65 17.27
N SER A 219 -6.57 -13.63 18.15
CA SER A 219 -5.60 -13.51 19.23
C SER A 219 -4.18 -13.78 18.74
N THR A 220 -3.17 -13.41 19.54
CA THR A 220 -1.76 -13.53 19.17
C THR A 220 -0.97 -14.29 20.21
N VAL A 221 -0.12 -15.23 19.77
CA VAL A 221 0.85 -15.91 20.63
C VAL A 221 2.03 -14.99 20.88
N VAL A 222 2.22 -14.54 22.12
CA VAL A 222 3.31 -13.60 22.47
C VAL A 222 4.52 -14.29 23.07
N TYR A 223 4.36 -15.50 23.60
CA TYR A 223 5.46 -16.26 24.22
C TYR A 223 5.22 -17.76 24.14
N GLY A 224 6.30 -18.55 24.04
CA GLY A 224 6.27 -20.00 24.06
C GLY A 224 5.73 -20.62 22.76
N ARG A 225 5.36 -21.91 22.85
CA ARG A 225 4.81 -22.67 21.71
C ARG A 225 3.83 -23.73 22.19
N GLY A 226 2.98 -24.19 21.29
CA GLY A 226 2.03 -25.26 21.59
C GLY A 226 1.33 -25.81 20.34
N LYS A 227 0.44 -26.79 20.57
CA LYS A 227 -0.47 -27.30 19.53
C LYS A 227 -1.90 -27.12 19.98
N ALA A 228 -2.77 -26.78 19.05
CA ALA A 228 -4.20 -26.71 19.29
C ALA A 228 -4.97 -27.47 18.21
N VAL A 229 -6.02 -28.18 18.60
CA VAL A 229 -6.99 -28.73 17.67
C VAL A 229 -8.08 -27.71 17.40
N ILE A 230 -8.35 -27.42 16.13
CA ILE A 230 -9.38 -26.46 15.73
C ILE A 230 -10.76 -27.04 16.06
N THR A 231 -11.55 -26.26 16.77
CA THR A 231 -12.91 -26.63 17.21
C THR A 231 -13.98 -25.94 16.40
N GLU A 232 -13.78 -24.66 16.06
CA GLU A 232 -14.73 -23.84 15.31
C GLU A 232 -13.98 -22.97 14.30
N THR A 233 -14.61 -22.69 13.15
CA THR A 233 -14.04 -21.92 12.03
C THR A 233 -15.03 -20.86 11.55
N GLY A 234 -14.53 -19.78 10.94
CA GLY A 234 -15.32 -18.73 10.32
C GLY A 234 -16.33 -18.08 11.27
N MET A 235 -17.58 -18.00 10.85
CA MET A 235 -18.66 -17.37 11.64
C MET A 235 -19.04 -18.14 12.92
N ALA A 236 -18.61 -19.41 13.06
CA ALA A 236 -18.85 -20.17 14.28
C ALA A 236 -17.89 -19.79 15.43
N THR A 237 -16.74 -19.16 15.14
CA THR A 237 -15.75 -18.69 16.13
C THR A 237 -16.32 -17.60 17.01
N GLU A 238 -15.73 -17.37 18.18
CA GLU A 238 -16.13 -16.27 19.07
C GLU A 238 -15.99 -14.90 18.37
N MET A 239 -14.93 -14.72 17.56
CA MET A 239 -14.76 -13.53 16.71
C MET A 239 -15.87 -13.45 15.64
N GLY A 240 -16.28 -14.59 15.06
CA GLY A 240 -17.36 -14.65 14.09
C GLY A 240 -18.71 -14.21 14.64
N LYS A 241 -19.02 -14.58 15.88
CA LYS A 241 -20.24 -14.16 16.59
C LYS A 241 -20.27 -12.65 16.83
N ILE A 242 -19.11 -12.00 16.99
CA ILE A 242 -18.97 -10.54 17.14
C ILE A 242 -18.99 -9.85 15.78
N ALA A 243 -18.47 -10.49 14.74
CA ALA A 243 -18.33 -9.91 13.40
C ALA A 243 -19.67 -9.49 12.77
N ASP A 244 -20.77 -10.16 13.05
CA ASP A 244 -22.12 -9.74 12.61
C ASP A 244 -22.51 -8.35 13.17
N ALA A 245 -22.00 -7.98 14.35
CA ALA A 245 -22.20 -6.66 14.93
C ALA A 245 -21.23 -5.61 14.37
N LEU A 246 -20.03 -6.04 13.92
CA LEU A 246 -18.98 -5.18 13.37
C LEU A 246 -19.11 -4.98 11.86
N ALA A 247 -19.81 -5.85 11.14
CA ALA A 247 -20.01 -5.77 9.68
C ALA A 247 -20.77 -4.51 9.21
N GLN A 248 -21.24 -3.67 10.14
CA GLN A 248 -21.87 -2.37 9.87
C GLN A 248 -20.92 -1.18 10.00
N THR A 249 -19.63 -1.42 10.25
CA THR A 249 -18.64 -0.34 10.31
C THR A 249 -18.26 0.04 8.88
N GLU A 250 -18.57 1.28 8.51
CA GLU A 250 -18.19 1.86 7.21
C GLU A 250 -16.67 1.85 7.04
N GLU A 251 -16.20 1.61 5.81
CA GLU A 251 -14.77 1.71 5.45
C GLU A 251 -14.27 3.13 5.75
N GLU A 252 -13.10 3.24 6.38
CA GLU A 252 -12.49 4.54 6.68
C GLU A 252 -12.08 5.24 5.38
N GLU A 253 -12.75 6.37 5.09
CA GLU A 253 -12.37 7.25 3.98
C GLU A 253 -10.99 7.86 4.19
N THR A 254 -10.21 7.97 3.10
CA THR A 254 -8.91 8.65 3.13
C THR A 254 -9.06 10.14 3.45
N PRO A 255 -8.02 10.79 4.03
CA PRO A 255 -8.04 12.24 4.26
C PRO A 255 -8.35 13.03 2.99
N LEU A 256 -7.84 12.58 1.84
CA LEU A 256 -8.12 13.19 0.54
C LEU A 256 -9.59 13.04 0.14
N GLN A 257 -10.18 11.87 0.32
CA GLN A 257 -11.61 11.63 0.04
C GLN A 257 -12.49 12.53 0.91
N LYS A 258 -12.22 12.63 2.21
CA LYS A 258 -12.94 13.55 3.12
C LYS A 258 -12.85 15.02 2.70
N ARG A 259 -11.66 15.45 2.24
CA ARG A 259 -11.45 16.82 1.73
C ARG A 259 -12.18 17.05 0.41
N LEU A 260 -12.23 16.05 -0.47
CA LEU A 260 -12.98 16.13 -1.73
C LEU A 260 -14.49 16.18 -1.50
N ASP A 261 -15.01 15.40 -0.56
CA ASP A 261 -16.41 15.44 -0.17
C ASP A 261 -16.80 16.82 0.40
N GLN A 262 -15.95 17.40 1.26
CA GLN A 262 -16.13 18.76 1.75
C GLN A 262 -16.11 19.79 0.60
N LEU A 263 -15.18 19.66 -0.35
CA LEU A 263 -15.10 20.52 -1.52
C LEU A 263 -16.36 20.37 -2.39
N GLY A 264 -16.81 19.16 -2.63
CA GLY A 264 -18.06 18.87 -3.35
C GLY A 264 -19.28 19.55 -2.70
N LYS A 265 -19.39 19.49 -1.38
CA LYS A 265 -20.46 20.18 -0.63
C LYS A 265 -20.38 21.71 -0.80
N ILE A 266 -19.18 22.30 -0.68
CA ILE A 266 -18.99 23.74 -0.86
C ILE A 266 -19.37 24.17 -2.29
N LEU A 267 -18.91 23.43 -3.30
CA LEU A 267 -19.25 23.68 -4.70
C LEU A 267 -20.76 23.56 -4.92
N SER A 268 -21.40 22.52 -4.39
CA SER A 268 -22.85 22.32 -4.51
C SER A 268 -23.66 23.48 -3.93
N TYR A 269 -23.27 24.01 -2.76
CA TYR A 269 -23.95 25.19 -2.18
C TYR A 269 -23.70 26.47 -3.00
N LEU A 270 -22.47 26.67 -3.51
CA LEU A 270 -22.16 27.80 -4.38
C LEU A 270 -23.00 27.76 -5.65
N VAL A 271 -23.07 26.60 -6.28
CA VAL A 271 -23.85 26.37 -7.50
C VAL A 271 -25.34 26.59 -7.27
N LEU A 272 -25.89 26.05 -6.19
CA LEU A 272 -27.29 26.27 -5.83
C LEU A 272 -27.59 27.77 -5.69
N GLY A 273 -26.69 28.52 -5.06
CA GLY A 273 -26.81 30.00 -4.96
C GLY A 273 -26.81 30.70 -6.32
N ILE A 274 -25.92 30.28 -7.23
CA ILE A 274 -25.85 30.83 -8.60
C ILE A 274 -27.10 30.46 -9.39
N CYS A 275 -27.59 29.18 -9.29
CA CYS A 275 -28.80 28.75 -9.96
C CYS A 275 -30.04 29.55 -9.51
N VAL A 276 -30.21 29.77 -8.22
CA VAL A 276 -31.29 30.60 -7.66
C VAL A 276 -31.17 32.04 -8.15
N PHE A 277 -29.96 32.60 -8.17
CA PHE A 277 -29.69 33.92 -8.67
C PHE A 277 -30.07 34.05 -10.17
N ILE A 278 -29.59 33.16 -11.01
CA ILE A 278 -29.88 33.13 -12.46
C ILE A 278 -31.38 32.94 -12.73
N PHE A 279 -32.01 32.02 -12.00
CA PHE A 279 -33.45 31.84 -12.11
C PHE A 279 -34.23 33.13 -11.81
N ALA A 280 -33.94 33.77 -10.69
CA ALA A 280 -34.57 35.04 -10.31
C ALA A 280 -34.22 36.17 -11.28
N PHE A 281 -32.95 36.28 -11.68
CA PHE A 281 -32.48 37.30 -12.62
C PHE A 281 -33.17 37.21 -13.97
N ASN A 282 -33.20 36.01 -14.58
CA ASN A 282 -33.85 35.78 -15.86
C ASN A 282 -35.36 36.03 -15.82
N LEU A 283 -36.00 35.56 -14.75
CA LEU A 283 -37.45 35.77 -14.56
C LEU A 283 -37.80 37.25 -14.47
N LEU A 284 -36.98 38.06 -13.77
CA LEU A 284 -37.14 39.48 -13.63
C LEU A 284 -36.82 40.26 -14.93
N MET A 285 -35.72 39.87 -15.62
CA MET A 285 -35.31 40.55 -16.86
C MET A 285 -36.24 40.26 -18.03
N LYS A 286 -36.73 39.03 -18.19
CA LYS A 286 -37.66 38.68 -19.25
C LYS A 286 -39.08 39.15 -18.96
N GLY A 287 -39.44 39.31 -17.67
CA GLY A 287 -40.81 39.72 -17.26
C GLY A 287 -41.91 38.75 -17.68
N ASP A 288 -41.51 37.55 -18.14
CA ASP A 288 -42.44 36.53 -18.59
C ASP A 288 -42.75 35.57 -17.43
N PHE A 289 -43.83 35.83 -16.75
CA PHE A 289 -44.34 35.01 -15.63
C PHE A 289 -45.35 33.94 -16.11
N THR A 290 -45.44 33.66 -17.43
CA THR A 290 -46.22 32.55 -17.95
C THR A 290 -45.56 31.23 -17.50
N LEU A 291 -46.35 30.17 -17.51
CA LEU A 291 -45.83 28.82 -17.16
C LEU A 291 -44.64 28.43 -18.07
N GLY A 292 -44.74 28.72 -19.36
CA GLY A 292 -43.65 28.47 -20.33
C GLY A 292 -42.40 29.30 -20.05
N GLY A 293 -42.52 30.59 -19.71
CA GLY A 293 -41.38 31.48 -19.33
C GLY A 293 -40.69 31.00 -18.05
N ILE A 294 -41.48 30.58 -17.04
CA ILE A 294 -40.93 30.03 -15.78
C ILE A 294 -40.17 28.74 -16.04
N LEU A 295 -40.76 27.84 -16.85
CA LEU A 295 -40.15 26.54 -17.17
C LEU A 295 -38.88 26.67 -18.02
N GLY A 296 -38.89 27.56 -19.02
CA GLY A 296 -37.70 27.87 -19.81
C GLY A 296 -36.55 28.46 -18.95
N THR A 297 -36.89 29.31 -18.01
CA THR A 297 -35.92 29.86 -17.05
C THR A 297 -35.40 28.79 -16.08
N PHE A 298 -36.27 27.86 -15.66
CA PHE A 298 -35.88 26.73 -14.86
C PHE A 298 -34.89 25.80 -15.61
N MET A 299 -35.10 25.55 -16.89
CA MET A 299 -34.18 24.75 -17.71
C MET A 299 -32.79 25.38 -17.81
N VAL A 300 -32.68 26.71 -17.90
CA VAL A 300 -31.37 27.41 -17.85
C VAL A 300 -30.68 27.20 -16.49
N ALA A 301 -31.44 27.28 -15.38
CA ALA A 301 -30.89 26.99 -14.05
C ALA A 301 -30.43 25.54 -13.91
N VAL A 302 -31.17 24.59 -14.49
CA VAL A 302 -30.79 23.18 -14.56
C VAL A 302 -29.52 23.00 -15.38
N SER A 303 -29.37 23.64 -16.54
CA SER A 303 -28.14 23.59 -17.34
C SER A 303 -26.93 24.02 -16.51
N LEU A 304 -27.08 25.10 -15.76
CA LEU A 304 -26.01 25.58 -14.89
C LEU A 304 -25.69 24.62 -13.75
N ALA A 305 -26.72 23.99 -13.15
CA ALA A 305 -26.51 22.98 -12.11
C ALA A 305 -25.74 21.77 -12.65
N VAL A 306 -26.07 21.31 -13.87
CA VAL A 306 -25.39 20.21 -14.55
C VAL A 306 -23.90 20.57 -14.81
N ALA A 307 -23.64 21.77 -15.36
CA ALA A 307 -22.31 22.23 -15.66
C ALA A 307 -21.38 22.32 -14.44
N ALA A 308 -21.96 22.53 -13.27
CA ALA A 308 -21.18 22.93 -12.10
C ALA A 308 -20.77 21.80 -11.17
N ILE A 309 -21.35 20.62 -11.31
CA ILE A 309 -21.04 19.47 -10.47
C ILE A 309 -19.99 18.59 -11.18
N PRO A 310 -18.76 18.46 -10.61
CA PRO A 310 -17.73 17.62 -11.21
C PRO A 310 -18.08 16.15 -11.05
N GLU A 311 -18.80 15.61 -12.03
CA GLU A 311 -19.14 14.20 -12.07
C GLU A 311 -17.87 13.33 -12.09
N GLY A 312 -17.86 12.26 -11.35
CA GLY A 312 -16.76 11.32 -11.35
C GLY A 312 -15.50 11.74 -10.57
N LEU A 313 -15.43 12.93 -9.93
CA LEU A 313 -14.24 13.36 -9.19
C LEU A 313 -13.82 12.34 -8.12
N ALA A 314 -14.74 11.93 -7.25
CA ALA A 314 -14.48 10.92 -6.22
C ALA A 314 -14.15 9.55 -6.83
N THR A 315 -14.87 9.17 -7.90
CA THR A 315 -14.66 7.91 -8.62
C THR A 315 -13.30 7.85 -9.29
N VAL A 316 -12.87 8.93 -9.97
CA VAL A 316 -11.54 9.02 -10.60
C VAL A 316 -10.46 8.85 -9.55
N VAL A 317 -10.57 9.51 -8.39
CA VAL A 317 -9.59 9.39 -7.29
C VAL A 317 -9.52 7.95 -6.78
N THR A 318 -10.65 7.30 -6.54
CA THR A 318 -10.70 5.92 -6.06
C THR A 318 -10.09 4.95 -7.09
N VAL A 319 -10.40 5.11 -8.37
CA VAL A 319 -9.82 4.28 -9.45
C VAL A 319 -8.30 4.50 -9.55
N VAL A 320 -7.82 5.74 -9.46
CA VAL A 320 -6.39 6.06 -9.52
C VAL A 320 -5.64 5.46 -8.32
N LEU A 321 -6.20 5.58 -7.11
CA LEU A 321 -5.66 4.94 -5.91
C LEU A 321 -5.58 3.42 -6.10
N SER A 322 -6.64 2.79 -6.55
CA SER A 322 -6.74 1.35 -6.75
C SER A 322 -5.71 0.82 -7.76
N ILE A 323 -5.55 1.50 -8.90
CA ILE A 323 -4.51 1.18 -9.90
C ILE A 323 -3.12 1.36 -9.30
N GLY A 324 -2.92 2.43 -8.53
CA GLY A 324 -1.66 2.71 -7.86
C GLY A 324 -1.27 1.61 -6.88
N VAL A 325 -2.19 1.20 -6.03
CA VAL A 325 -1.99 0.11 -5.05
C VAL A 325 -1.69 -1.22 -5.73
N THR A 326 -2.42 -1.55 -6.81
CA THR A 326 -2.13 -2.74 -7.61
C THR A 326 -0.71 -2.72 -8.17
N LYS A 327 -0.21 -1.55 -8.59
CA LYS A 327 1.15 -1.38 -9.10
C LYS A 327 2.20 -1.48 -7.99
N MET A 328 1.91 -0.96 -6.78
CA MET A 328 2.76 -1.12 -5.60
C MET A 328 2.90 -2.60 -5.21
N SER A 329 1.79 -3.32 -5.17
CA SER A 329 1.77 -4.76 -4.85
C SER A 329 2.61 -5.59 -5.83
N LYS A 330 2.55 -5.29 -7.14
CA LYS A 330 3.41 -5.92 -8.15
C LYS A 330 4.90 -5.63 -7.96
N ARG A 331 5.25 -4.65 -7.13
CA ARG A 331 6.63 -4.27 -6.75
C ARG A 331 6.93 -4.63 -5.30
N ASN A 332 6.29 -5.67 -4.78
CA ASN A 332 6.48 -6.22 -3.43
C ASN A 332 6.03 -5.31 -2.27
N ALA A 333 5.40 -4.17 -2.53
CA ALA A 333 4.82 -3.31 -1.51
C ALA A 333 3.31 -3.56 -1.43
N VAL A 334 2.89 -4.42 -0.52
CA VAL A 334 1.48 -4.79 -0.33
C VAL A 334 0.83 -3.83 0.65
N ILE A 335 -0.02 -2.95 0.13
CA ILE A 335 -0.76 -1.96 0.92
C ILE A 335 -1.97 -2.64 1.57
N ARG A 336 -2.14 -2.47 2.87
CA ARG A 336 -3.26 -3.01 3.64
C ARG A 336 -4.37 -1.98 3.89
N ARG A 337 -3.99 -0.69 3.96
CA ARG A 337 -4.95 0.43 4.15
C ARG A 337 -4.75 1.46 3.06
N LEU A 338 -5.80 1.82 2.35
CA LEU A 338 -5.74 2.81 1.26
C LEU A 338 -5.26 4.18 1.74
N THR A 339 -5.55 4.53 2.99
CA THR A 339 -5.08 5.77 3.63
C THR A 339 -3.56 5.90 3.65
N ALA A 340 -2.85 4.78 3.74
CA ALA A 340 -1.38 4.74 3.77
C ALA A 340 -0.75 5.24 2.46
N VAL A 341 -1.42 5.10 1.31
CA VAL A 341 -0.87 5.51 0.00
C VAL A 341 -0.62 7.02 -0.06
N GLU A 342 -1.57 7.81 0.45
CA GLU A 342 -1.44 9.27 0.51
C GLU A 342 -0.32 9.67 1.49
N THR A 343 -0.31 9.03 2.66
CA THR A 343 0.66 9.31 3.73
C THR A 343 2.07 8.93 3.31
N LEU A 344 2.24 7.80 2.58
CA LEU A 344 3.52 7.37 1.99
C LEU A 344 4.16 8.47 1.13
N GLY A 345 3.37 9.13 0.28
CA GLY A 345 3.86 10.24 -0.54
C GLY A 345 4.36 11.46 0.25
N CYS A 346 4.00 11.58 1.52
CA CYS A 346 4.39 12.65 2.43
C CYS A 346 5.53 12.25 3.37
N THR A 347 6.04 11.02 3.32
CA THR A 347 7.06 10.49 4.24
C THR A 347 8.29 11.40 4.28
N GLN A 348 8.70 11.77 5.50
CA GLN A 348 9.85 12.62 5.79
C GLN A 348 10.95 11.87 6.55
N VAL A 349 10.58 10.86 7.34
CA VAL A 349 11.51 10.04 8.12
C VAL A 349 11.16 8.57 7.93
N ILE A 350 12.17 7.74 7.68
CA ILE A 350 12.02 6.28 7.64
C ILE A 350 12.90 5.70 8.75
N CYS A 351 12.25 5.25 9.83
CA CYS A 351 12.89 4.52 10.91
C CYS A 351 12.93 3.04 10.53
N SER A 352 14.10 2.49 10.30
CA SER A 352 14.28 1.11 9.87
C SER A 352 14.98 0.28 10.93
N ASP A 353 14.47 -0.90 11.21
CA ASP A 353 15.27 -1.93 11.87
C ASP A 353 16.45 -2.31 10.96
N LYS A 354 17.56 -2.71 11.54
CA LYS A 354 18.75 -3.12 10.79
C LYS A 354 18.55 -4.52 10.19
N THR A 355 18.24 -5.48 11.07
CA THR A 355 18.25 -6.91 10.73
C THR A 355 17.09 -7.26 9.79
N GLY A 356 17.41 -8.01 8.73
CA GLY A 356 16.41 -8.45 7.77
C GLY A 356 15.88 -7.37 6.81
N THR A 357 15.96 -6.07 7.16
CA THR A 357 15.49 -4.96 6.33
C THR A 357 16.63 -4.27 5.58
N LEU A 358 17.64 -3.76 6.31
CA LEU A 358 18.85 -3.17 5.72
C LEU A 358 19.88 -4.23 5.37
N THR A 359 19.87 -5.34 6.09
CA THR A 359 20.74 -6.49 5.91
C THR A 359 19.97 -7.72 5.42
N GLN A 360 20.70 -8.75 5.00
CA GLN A 360 20.09 -9.95 4.38
C GLN A 360 19.51 -10.94 5.40
N ASN A 361 19.69 -10.71 6.70
CA ASN A 361 19.37 -11.67 7.78
C ASN A 361 20.06 -13.04 7.56
N LYS A 362 21.27 -13.02 7.00
CA LYS A 362 22.03 -14.20 6.65
C LYS A 362 23.49 -14.00 7.04
N MET A 363 23.88 -14.58 8.16
CA MET A 363 25.29 -14.55 8.56
C MET A 363 26.16 -15.13 7.45
N THR A 364 27.26 -14.45 7.13
CA THR A 364 28.20 -14.86 6.07
C THR A 364 29.63 -14.64 6.54
N VAL A 365 30.48 -15.65 6.37
CA VAL A 365 31.94 -15.49 6.63
C VAL A 365 32.52 -14.65 5.49
N VAL A 366 33.17 -13.54 5.85
CA VAL A 366 33.74 -12.57 4.90
C VAL A 366 35.27 -12.44 5.02
N GLU A 367 35.82 -12.87 6.13
CA GLU A 367 37.27 -12.82 6.39
C GLU A 367 37.69 -14.05 7.21
N SER A 368 38.83 -14.60 6.90
CA SER A 368 39.44 -15.71 7.66
C SER A 368 40.92 -15.40 8.01
N TYR A 369 41.40 -15.98 9.10
CA TYR A 369 42.82 -15.91 9.50
C TYR A 369 43.32 -17.35 9.75
N GLY A 370 44.46 -17.73 9.14
CA GLY A 370 44.97 -19.09 9.11
C GLY A 370 44.81 -19.74 7.73
N ASP A 371 44.94 -21.07 7.64
CA ASP A 371 44.70 -21.80 6.40
C ASP A 371 43.19 -21.85 6.13
N GLU A 372 42.72 -21.17 5.07
CA GLU A 372 41.32 -20.96 4.78
C GLU A 372 40.52 -22.29 4.61
N ASN A 373 41.11 -23.28 3.93
CA ASN A 373 40.48 -24.58 3.70
C ASN A 373 40.36 -25.39 5.01
N LEU A 374 41.42 -25.36 5.82
CA LEU A 374 41.44 -26.06 7.10
C LEU A 374 40.46 -25.42 8.10
N VAL A 375 40.44 -24.10 8.18
CA VAL A 375 39.51 -23.33 9.03
C VAL A 375 38.09 -23.63 8.61
N ALA A 376 37.76 -23.58 7.30
CA ALA A 376 36.43 -23.84 6.79
C ALA A 376 35.96 -25.28 7.06
N SER A 377 36.82 -26.29 6.79
CA SER A 377 36.48 -27.70 7.05
C SER A 377 36.27 -28.01 8.52
N ALA A 378 37.16 -27.51 9.39
CA ALA A 378 37.07 -27.70 10.83
C ALA A 378 35.82 -27.02 11.43
N MET A 379 35.52 -25.81 10.98
CA MET A 379 34.29 -25.10 11.38
C MET A 379 33.02 -25.81 10.94
N ALA A 380 32.97 -26.33 9.69
CA ALA A 380 31.82 -27.05 9.17
C ALA A 380 31.59 -28.38 9.91
N LEU A 381 32.65 -29.12 10.20
CA LEU A 381 32.58 -30.39 10.96
C LEU A 381 32.18 -30.15 12.42
N CYS A 382 32.61 -29.04 13.01
CA CYS A 382 32.24 -28.64 14.37
C CYS A 382 30.96 -27.79 14.37
N SER A 383 29.93 -28.15 13.58
CA SER A 383 28.63 -27.47 13.48
C SER A 383 27.50 -28.48 13.36
N ASP A 384 26.29 -28.11 13.82
CA ASP A 384 25.09 -28.95 13.74
C ASP A 384 24.23 -28.62 12.51
N ALA A 385 24.42 -27.45 11.88
CA ALA A 385 23.75 -27.09 10.64
C ALA A 385 24.09 -28.05 9.51
N ASN A 386 23.10 -28.39 8.67
CA ASN A 386 23.26 -29.31 7.54
C ASN A 386 22.89 -28.65 6.22
N LEU A 387 23.43 -29.17 5.09
CA LEU A 387 23.06 -28.71 3.76
C LEU A 387 21.74 -29.41 3.31
N ASN A 388 20.83 -28.63 2.75
CA ASN A 388 19.63 -29.14 2.08
C ASN A 388 19.93 -29.58 0.63
N GLU A 389 18.89 -29.99 -0.12
CA GLU A 389 19.02 -30.45 -1.51
C GLU A 389 19.53 -29.36 -2.48
N GLU A 390 19.40 -28.07 -2.11
CA GLU A 390 19.87 -26.91 -2.90
C GLU A 390 21.27 -26.43 -2.50
N ASP A 391 22.03 -27.24 -1.74
CA ASP A 391 23.36 -26.90 -1.19
C ASP A 391 23.36 -25.66 -0.26
N GLN A 392 22.22 -25.36 0.40
CA GLN A 392 22.13 -24.29 1.39
C GLN A 392 22.07 -24.87 2.80
N ALA A 393 22.79 -24.25 3.73
CA ALA A 393 22.81 -24.67 5.10
C ALA A 393 21.54 -24.30 5.84
N GLU A 394 20.97 -25.24 6.58
CA GLU A 394 19.82 -25.10 7.47
C GLU A 394 20.23 -25.42 8.91
N GLY A 395 19.85 -24.54 9.83
CA GLY A 395 20.20 -24.63 11.25
C GLY A 395 20.33 -23.26 11.90
N GLU A 396 21.12 -23.17 12.96
CA GLU A 396 21.43 -21.90 13.63
C GLU A 396 22.23 -20.98 12.69
N PRO A 397 21.89 -19.69 12.58
CA PRO A 397 22.46 -18.77 11.57
C PRO A 397 24.01 -18.70 11.57
N THR A 398 24.63 -18.73 12.75
CA THR A 398 26.08 -18.72 12.86
C THR A 398 26.72 -19.97 12.28
N GLU A 399 26.10 -21.14 12.54
CA GLU A 399 26.57 -22.42 12.03
C GLU A 399 26.31 -22.57 10.54
N CYS A 400 25.15 -22.08 10.06
CA CYS A 400 24.87 -21.98 8.63
C CYS A 400 25.96 -21.19 7.88
N ALA A 401 26.43 -20.08 8.46
CA ALA A 401 27.51 -19.28 7.88
C ALA A 401 28.80 -20.10 7.71
N LEU A 402 29.15 -20.92 8.70
CA LEU A 402 30.36 -21.75 8.70
C LEU A 402 30.26 -22.89 7.68
N VAL A 403 29.11 -23.57 7.62
CA VAL A 403 28.86 -24.64 6.65
C VAL A 403 28.80 -24.09 5.21
N ASN A 404 28.15 -22.96 4.99
CA ASN A 404 28.13 -22.29 3.69
C ASN A 404 29.52 -21.80 3.26
N PHE A 405 30.38 -21.40 4.21
CA PHE A 405 31.76 -21.02 3.94
C PHE A 405 32.57 -22.19 3.38
N ALA A 406 32.46 -23.38 4.00
CA ALA A 406 33.11 -24.58 3.48
C ALA A 406 32.54 -25.00 2.10
N CYS A 407 31.21 -24.94 1.94
CA CYS A 407 30.55 -25.24 0.67
C CYS A 407 31.00 -24.32 -0.46
N LYS A 408 31.19 -23.03 -0.20
CA LYS A 408 31.72 -22.03 -1.15
C LYS A 408 33.14 -22.35 -1.62
N LEU A 409 33.94 -23.00 -0.79
CA LEU A 409 35.30 -23.51 -1.13
C LEU A 409 35.26 -24.90 -1.79
N GLY A 410 34.08 -25.41 -2.12
CA GLY A 410 33.90 -26.71 -2.76
C GLY A 410 33.93 -27.91 -1.79
N MET A 411 33.83 -27.66 -0.47
CA MET A 411 33.87 -28.69 0.57
C MET A 411 32.45 -28.82 1.18
N LYS A 412 31.68 -29.76 0.65
CA LYS A 412 30.34 -30.06 1.20
C LYS A 412 30.46 -30.81 2.54
N LYS A 413 29.66 -30.41 3.53
CA LYS A 413 29.71 -30.99 4.87
C LYS A 413 29.45 -32.49 4.86
N GLN A 414 28.50 -32.99 4.05
CA GLN A 414 28.20 -34.40 3.92
C GLN A 414 29.42 -35.22 3.43
N ASP A 415 30.19 -34.67 2.47
CA ASP A 415 31.40 -35.30 1.95
C ASP A 415 32.53 -35.30 2.99
N LEU A 416 32.61 -34.26 3.80
CA LEU A 416 33.55 -34.18 4.92
C LEU A 416 33.18 -35.18 6.00
N GLU A 417 31.93 -35.26 6.42
CA GLU A 417 31.45 -36.21 7.43
C GLU A 417 31.53 -37.66 6.96
N ALA A 418 31.35 -37.92 5.66
CA ALA A 418 31.55 -39.27 5.10
C ALA A 418 33.00 -39.75 5.22
N LYS A 419 33.98 -38.84 5.15
CA LYS A 419 35.42 -39.12 5.31
C LYS A 419 35.86 -39.12 6.77
N THR A 420 35.23 -38.27 7.58
CA THR A 420 35.57 -37.99 8.97
C THR A 420 34.31 -37.99 9.84
N PRO A 421 33.69 -39.18 10.05
CA PRO A 421 32.42 -39.24 10.79
C PRO A 421 32.57 -38.77 12.24
N ARG A 422 31.58 -38.03 12.71
CA ARG A 422 31.46 -37.58 14.09
C ARG A 422 31.19 -38.80 14.99
N VAL A 423 31.97 -38.96 16.03
CA VAL A 423 31.85 -40.10 16.96
C VAL A 423 31.57 -39.69 18.40
N ASP A 424 31.79 -38.40 18.73
CA ASP A 424 31.48 -37.88 20.05
C ASP A 424 31.44 -36.34 20.03
N GLU A 425 30.86 -35.74 21.06
CA GLU A 425 30.76 -34.26 21.15
C GLU A 425 30.61 -33.75 22.57
N ALA A 426 31.01 -32.47 22.79
CA ALA A 426 30.59 -31.59 23.86
C ALA A 426 29.80 -30.47 23.22
N PRO A 427 28.46 -30.45 23.38
CA PRO A 427 27.56 -29.47 22.69
C PRO A 427 27.87 -28.03 23.11
N PHE A 428 27.40 -27.05 22.31
CA PHE A 428 27.55 -25.65 22.62
C PHE A 428 26.91 -25.28 23.96
N ASP A 429 27.66 -24.55 24.76
CA ASP A 429 27.17 -23.97 26.00
C ASP A 429 27.51 -22.48 26.08
N SER A 430 26.51 -21.66 26.39
CA SER A 430 26.63 -20.20 26.42
C SER A 430 27.51 -19.68 27.54
N GLY A 431 27.68 -20.40 28.63
CA GLY A 431 28.58 -20.07 29.74
C GLY A 431 30.04 -20.30 29.38
N ARG A 432 30.33 -21.44 28.70
CA ARG A 432 31.65 -21.76 28.19
C ARG A 432 31.98 -21.02 26.89
N LYS A 433 31.00 -20.68 26.09
CA LYS A 433 31.10 -20.08 24.74
C LYS A 433 31.92 -20.95 23.77
N MET A 434 31.85 -22.24 23.89
CA MET A 434 32.59 -23.23 23.09
C MET A 434 31.70 -24.45 22.77
N MET A 435 32.08 -25.17 21.71
CA MET A 435 31.59 -26.45 21.28
C MET A 435 32.73 -27.29 20.77
N SER A 436 32.73 -28.60 21.07
CA SER A 436 33.75 -29.55 20.59
C SER A 436 33.09 -30.74 19.95
N THR A 437 33.68 -31.25 18.85
CA THR A 437 33.25 -32.46 18.16
C THR A 437 34.42 -33.36 17.92
N VAL A 438 34.26 -34.69 18.06
CA VAL A 438 35.30 -35.65 17.85
C VAL A 438 34.97 -36.50 16.61
N HIS A 439 35.95 -36.62 15.73
CA HIS A 439 35.79 -37.29 14.44
C HIS A 439 36.80 -38.42 14.26
N ALA A 440 36.40 -39.52 13.65
CA ALA A 440 37.27 -40.63 13.31
C ALA A 440 38.00 -40.36 11.97
N VAL A 441 39.35 -40.48 11.94
CA VAL A 441 40.19 -40.23 10.75
C VAL A 441 41.29 -41.25 10.66
N ASP A 442 41.25 -42.13 9.65
CA ASP A 442 42.31 -43.12 9.33
C ASP A 442 42.87 -43.89 10.52
N GLY A 443 42.01 -44.28 11.45
CA GLY A 443 42.37 -45.08 12.65
C GLY A 443 42.85 -44.23 13.84
N ALA A 444 42.84 -42.92 13.74
CA ALA A 444 43.04 -41.97 14.83
C ALA A 444 41.75 -41.12 15.01
N TYR A 445 41.78 -40.20 15.96
CA TYR A 445 40.67 -39.30 16.19
C TYR A 445 41.15 -37.83 16.18
N VAL A 446 40.35 -37.00 15.55
CA VAL A 446 40.60 -35.56 15.53
C VAL A 446 39.41 -34.87 16.20
N GLN A 447 39.70 -34.05 17.19
CA GLN A 447 38.71 -33.18 17.80
C GLN A 447 38.85 -31.80 17.20
N TYR A 448 37.70 -31.19 16.87
CA TYR A 448 37.63 -29.76 16.55
C TYR A 448 36.85 -29.04 17.63
N THR A 449 37.36 -27.87 18.03
CA THR A 449 36.73 -27.01 19.04
C THR A 449 36.52 -25.63 18.45
N LYS A 450 35.29 -25.14 18.37
CA LYS A 450 34.98 -23.76 17.97
C LYS A 450 34.45 -22.94 19.15
N GLY A 451 34.68 -21.66 19.13
CA GLY A 451 34.16 -20.77 20.18
C GLY A 451 34.67 -19.33 20.10
N GLY A 452 34.41 -18.57 21.15
CA GLY A 452 34.94 -17.19 21.26
C GLY A 452 36.45 -17.18 21.20
N PRO A 453 37.11 -16.23 20.47
CA PRO A 453 38.57 -16.22 20.34
C PRO A 453 39.33 -16.15 21.66
N ASP A 454 38.79 -15.40 22.62
CA ASP A 454 39.35 -15.25 23.97
C ASP A 454 39.37 -16.58 24.75
N VAL A 455 38.26 -17.33 24.71
CA VAL A 455 38.11 -18.59 25.46
C VAL A 455 38.85 -19.75 24.80
N VAL A 456 38.82 -19.84 23.45
CA VAL A 456 39.54 -20.89 22.71
C VAL A 456 41.05 -20.70 22.84
N LEU A 457 41.56 -19.46 22.64
CA LEU A 457 42.98 -19.17 22.78
C LEU A 457 43.52 -19.46 24.17
N ALA A 458 42.70 -19.25 25.24
CA ALA A 458 43.11 -19.58 26.61
C ALA A 458 43.35 -21.09 26.81
N ARG A 459 42.76 -21.95 25.96
CA ARG A 459 42.90 -23.41 25.98
C ARG A 459 43.97 -23.93 25.03
N CYS A 460 44.55 -23.06 24.17
CA CYS A 460 45.56 -23.45 23.19
C CYS A 460 46.97 -23.42 23.79
N THR A 461 47.72 -24.52 23.60
CA THR A 461 49.15 -24.65 23.97
C THR A 461 50.05 -24.53 22.74
N ALA A 462 49.49 -24.67 21.53
CA ALA A 462 50.19 -24.57 20.26
C ALA A 462 49.32 -23.89 19.20
N CYS A 463 49.92 -23.52 18.07
CA CYS A 463 49.22 -23.07 16.87
C CYS A 463 49.83 -23.75 15.62
N LEU A 464 49.01 -23.83 14.57
CA LEU A 464 49.41 -24.37 13.27
C LEU A 464 49.93 -23.22 12.39
N GLU A 465 51.19 -23.30 11.97
CA GLU A 465 51.79 -22.37 11.01
C GLU A 465 52.41 -23.11 9.85
N ASN A 466 52.05 -22.78 8.63
CA ASN A 466 52.60 -23.41 7.42
C ASN A 466 52.55 -24.95 7.47
N GLY A 467 51.51 -25.54 8.06
CA GLY A 467 51.38 -26.97 8.22
C GLY A 467 52.21 -27.62 9.37
N GLN A 468 52.90 -26.81 10.19
CA GLN A 468 53.69 -27.30 11.35
C GLN A 468 53.08 -26.79 12.66
N ILE A 469 52.99 -27.68 13.65
CA ILE A 469 52.56 -27.33 14.99
C ILE A 469 53.72 -26.65 15.73
N VAL A 470 53.52 -25.43 16.12
CA VAL A 470 54.48 -24.63 16.86
C VAL A 470 53.93 -24.22 18.22
N PRO A 471 54.78 -24.11 19.29
CA PRO A 471 54.28 -23.70 20.59
C PRO A 471 53.62 -22.32 20.58
N MET A 472 52.58 -22.14 21.38
CA MET A 472 51.91 -20.86 21.57
C MET A 472 52.78 -19.95 22.44
N THR A 473 53.42 -18.98 21.82
CA THR A 473 54.16 -17.91 22.52
C THR A 473 53.27 -16.71 22.79
N GLU A 474 53.67 -15.84 23.77
CA GLU A 474 52.92 -14.60 24.02
C GLU A 474 52.87 -13.67 22.81
N GLU A 475 53.94 -13.67 22.00
CA GLU A 475 54.00 -12.89 20.77
C GLU A 475 52.97 -13.39 19.74
N LYS A 476 52.84 -14.74 19.55
CA LYS A 476 51.83 -15.34 18.69
C LYS A 476 50.42 -15.11 19.19
N ARG A 477 50.22 -15.25 20.50
CA ARG A 477 48.93 -14.92 21.12
C ARG A 477 48.56 -13.46 20.87
N ALA A 478 49.51 -12.54 21.01
CA ALA A 478 49.25 -11.13 20.72
C ALA A 478 48.96 -10.86 19.24
N GLN A 479 49.65 -11.55 18.29
CA GLN A 479 49.38 -11.47 16.84
C GLN A 479 47.94 -11.95 16.50
N ILE A 480 47.52 -13.10 17.04
CA ILE A 480 46.19 -13.63 16.82
C ILE A 480 45.13 -12.70 17.41
N MET A 481 45.34 -12.17 18.61
CA MET A 481 44.44 -11.19 19.22
C MET A 481 44.41 -9.86 18.48
N ALA A 482 45.53 -9.44 17.84
CA ALA A 482 45.54 -8.28 16.95
C ALA A 482 44.69 -8.54 15.67
N ALA A 483 44.79 -9.74 15.08
CA ALA A 483 43.93 -10.13 13.96
C ALA A 483 42.46 -10.18 14.37
N ASN A 484 42.14 -10.77 15.52
CA ASN A 484 40.80 -10.75 16.08
C ASN A 484 40.26 -9.31 16.24
N LYS A 485 41.12 -8.42 16.80
CA LYS A 485 40.75 -7.01 16.98
C LYS A 485 40.52 -6.34 15.64
N ALA A 486 41.35 -6.56 14.64
CA ALA A 486 41.21 -5.99 13.30
C ALA A 486 39.91 -6.43 12.62
N MET A 487 39.47 -7.67 12.82
CA MET A 487 38.18 -8.16 12.37
C MET A 487 37.01 -7.54 13.18
N ALA A 488 37.16 -7.46 14.50
CA ALA A 488 36.17 -6.85 15.38
C ALA A 488 35.99 -5.35 15.10
N ASP A 489 37.09 -4.62 14.77
CA ASP A 489 37.05 -3.21 14.37
C ASP A 489 36.26 -2.99 13.04
N LYS A 490 36.13 -4.04 12.23
CA LYS A 490 35.25 -4.08 11.04
C LYS A 490 33.83 -4.55 11.37
N ALA A 491 33.47 -4.62 12.66
CA ALA A 491 32.17 -5.12 13.15
C ALA A 491 31.88 -6.61 12.79
N LEU A 492 32.91 -7.42 12.56
CA LEU A 492 32.73 -8.84 12.33
C LEU A 492 32.54 -9.59 13.65
N ARG A 493 31.60 -10.53 13.64
CA ARG A 493 31.51 -11.56 14.68
C ARG A 493 32.61 -12.59 14.44
N VAL A 494 33.54 -12.73 15.35
CA VAL A 494 34.70 -13.62 15.17
C VAL A 494 34.53 -14.87 15.98
N LEU A 495 34.74 -16.02 15.34
CA LEU A 495 34.90 -17.32 16.01
C LEU A 495 36.31 -17.86 15.76
N ALA A 496 36.86 -18.48 16.77
CA ALA A 496 38.10 -19.25 16.68
C ALA A 496 37.80 -20.73 16.51
N VAL A 497 38.70 -21.44 15.82
CA VAL A 497 38.73 -22.89 15.76
C VAL A 497 40.10 -23.43 16.10
N ALA A 498 40.11 -24.51 16.85
CA ALA A 498 41.28 -25.26 17.26
C ALA A 498 41.06 -26.76 17.09
N GLN A 499 42.09 -27.53 17.07
CA GLN A 499 42.05 -28.97 17.00
C GLN A 499 42.89 -29.67 18.09
N ARG A 500 42.55 -30.95 18.37
CA ARG A 500 43.40 -31.84 19.15
C ARG A 500 43.34 -33.22 18.49
N THR A 501 44.47 -33.89 18.41
CA THR A 501 44.61 -35.22 17.85
C THR A 501 44.73 -36.27 18.97
N TRP A 502 44.00 -37.38 18.84
CA TRP A 502 43.95 -38.49 19.79
C TRP A 502 44.35 -39.76 19.08
N SER A 503 45.21 -40.58 19.72
CA SER A 503 45.53 -41.93 19.21
C SER A 503 44.40 -42.98 19.38
N GLU A 504 43.58 -42.77 20.38
CA GLU A 504 42.40 -43.60 20.70
C GLU A 504 41.19 -42.67 20.94
N LYS A 505 39.97 -43.24 20.85
CA LYS A 505 38.76 -42.44 21.16
C LYS A 505 38.89 -41.87 22.58
N PRO A 506 38.62 -40.57 22.78
CA PRO A 506 38.63 -39.95 24.10
C PRO A 506 37.79 -40.78 25.10
N ALA A 507 38.37 -41.02 26.29
CA ALA A 507 37.69 -41.84 27.32
C ALA A 507 36.53 -41.08 27.98
N ASP A 508 36.48 -39.77 27.88
CA ASP A 508 35.47 -38.90 28.45
C ASP A 508 35.17 -37.78 27.44
N ASN A 509 33.88 -37.44 27.27
CA ASN A 509 33.42 -36.36 26.41
C ASN A 509 33.04 -35.12 27.18
N THR A 510 33.39 -35.03 28.48
CA THR A 510 33.18 -33.82 29.26
C THR A 510 33.98 -32.67 28.70
N PRO A 511 33.45 -31.43 28.75
CA PRO A 511 34.13 -30.24 28.28
C PRO A 511 35.49 -30.02 28.97
N GLU A 512 35.56 -30.33 30.25
CA GLU A 512 36.78 -30.22 31.07
C GLU A 512 37.90 -31.16 30.57
N PHE A 513 37.56 -32.26 29.95
CA PHE A 513 38.50 -33.22 29.38
C PHE A 513 38.89 -32.88 27.96
N LEU A 514 37.93 -32.55 27.12
CA LEU A 514 38.12 -32.26 25.70
C LEU A 514 38.77 -30.89 25.45
N GLU A 515 38.34 -29.87 26.14
CA GLU A 515 38.67 -28.46 25.84
C GLU A 515 40.01 -28.02 26.51
N GLN A 516 41.06 -28.83 26.40
CA GLN A 516 42.39 -28.55 26.89
C GLN A 516 43.48 -28.95 25.88
N GLU A 517 44.68 -28.32 25.98
CA GLU A 517 45.83 -28.65 25.15
C GLU A 517 45.50 -28.55 23.64
N LEU A 518 44.76 -27.55 23.25
CA LEU A 518 44.34 -27.34 21.88
C LEU A 518 45.41 -26.73 21.00
N VAL A 519 45.41 -27.04 19.72
CA VAL A 519 46.23 -26.43 18.67
C VAL A 519 45.35 -25.44 17.88
N PHE A 520 45.64 -24.17 17.97
CA PHE A 520 44.89 -23.14 17.26
C PHE A 520 45.06 -23.28 15.75
N LEU A 521 43.94 -23.27 14.99
CA LEU A 521 43.92 -23.34 13.53
C LEU A 521 43.68 -21.98 12.86
N GLY A 522 42.71 -21.19 13.38
CA GLY A 522 42.42 -19.90 12.79
C GLY A 522 41.16 -19.25 13.33
N LEU A 523 40.83 -18.13 12.70
CA LEU A 523 39.62 -17.32 12.96
C LEU A 523 38.72 -17.26 11.72
N ALA A 524 37.44 -17.21 11.95
CA ALA A 524 36.45 -16.86 10.94
C ALA A 524 35.65 -15.63 11.39
N GLY A 525 35.77 -14.56 10.61
CA GLY A 525 35.01 -13.32 10.80
C GLY A 525 33.76 -13.29 9.92
N MET A 526 32.60 -13.13 10.51
CA MET A 526 31.31 -13.15 9.84
C MET A 526 30.47 -11.93 10.16
N ILE A 527 29.63 -11.57 9.23
CA ILE A 527 28.67 -10.45 9.34
C ILE A 527 27.37 -10.82 8.63
N ASP A 528 26.28 -10.19 9.04
CA ASP A 528 25.07 -10.13 8.24
C ASP A 528 25.23 -9.01 7.20
N PRO A 529 25.48 -9.31 5.91
CA PRO A 529 25.84 -8.31 4.92
C PRO A 529 24.67 -7.40 4.58
N VAL A 530 25.01 -6.16 4.27
CA VAL A 530 24.08 -5.17 3.73
C VAL A 530 23.47 -5.67 2.42
N ARG A 531 22.20 -5.40 2.18
CA ARG A 531 21.56 -5.67 0.88
C ARG A 531 22.13 -4.73 -0.18
N PRO A 532 22.51 -5.21 -1.38
CA PRO A 532 23.17 -4.40 -2.42
C PRO A 532 22.38 -3.15 -2.83
N GLU A 533 21.03 -3.25 -2.81
CA GLU A 533 20.13 -2.19 -3.28
C GLU A 533 19.96 -1.06 -2.26
N VAL A 534 20.21 -1.33 -0.98
CA VAL A 534 19.89 -0.39 0.10
C VAL A 534 20.73 0.88 0.04
N LYS A 535 22.00 0.80 -0.35
CA LYS A 535 22.86 1.99 -0.47
C LYS A 535 22.28 3.00 -1.47
N ALA A 536 21.90 2.53 -2.66
CA ALA A 536 21.29 3.38 -3.67
C ALA A 536 19.95 3.95 -3.19
N ALA A 537 19.15 3.15 -2.49
CA ALA A 537 17.88 3.59 -1.91
C ALA A 537 18.07 4.67 -0.83
N ILE A 538 19.08 4.57 0.00
CA ILE A 538 19.43 5.61 1.00
C ILE A 538 19.86 6.92 0.31
N GLU A 539 20.65 6.84 -0.77
CA GLU A 539 21.01 8.01 -1.57
C GLU A 539 19.79 8.66 -2.21
N GLU A 540 18.85 7.86 -2.73
CA GLU A 540 17.58 8.34 -3.28
C GLU A 540 16.72 9.01 -2.20
N CYS A 541 16.61 8.43 -0.99
CA CYS A 541 15.94 9.05 0.15
C CYS A 541 16.49 10.44 0.45
N ARG A 542 17.80 10.59 0.53
CA ARG A 542 18.45 11.89 0.79
C ARG A 542 18.15 12.89 -0.33
N GLY A 543 18.24 12.47 -1.58
CA GLY A 543 17.85 13.29 -2.75
C GLY A 543 16.40 13.75 -2.71
N ALA A 544 15.54 12.90 -2.17
CA ALA A 544 14.10 13.15 -2.00
C ALA A 544 13.75 13.95 -0.73
N GLY A 545 14.74 14.38 0.08
CA GLY A 545 14.53 15.08 1.34
C GLY A 545 13.95 14.19 2.44
N ILE A 546 14.14 12.87 2.36
CA ILE A 546 13.69 11.88 3.34
C ILE A 546 14.90 11.51 4.20
N ARG A 547 14.71 11.48 5.50
CA ARG A 547 15.73 11.11 6.47
C ARG A 547 15.65 9.62 6.82
N PRO A 548 16.63 8.79 6.44
CA PRO A 548 16.74 7.44 6.94
C PRO A 548 17.31 7.45 8.36
N VAL A 549 16.75 6.62 9.23
CA VAL A 549 17.15 6.43 10.63
C VAL A 549 17.28 4.94 10.90
N MET A 550 18.41 4.48 11.42
CA MET A 550 18.61 3.09 11.79
C MET A 550 18.32 2.91 13.29
N ILE A 551 17.51 1.92 13.63
CA ILE A 551 17.17 1.55 15.00
C ILE A 551 17.46 0.06 15.16
N THR A 552 18.33 -0.33 16.11
CA THR A 552 18.76 -1.72 16.27
C THR A 552 19.05 -2.12 17.71
N GLY A 553 18.83 -3.38 18.05
CA GLY A 553 19.31 -4.00 19.29
C GLY A 553 20.82 -4.28 19.32
N ASP A 554 21.53 -4.16 18.20
CA ASP A 554 22.95 -4.47 18.05
C ASP A 554 23.87 -3.50 18.82
N HIS A 555 25.13 -3.92 18.95
CA HIS A 555 26.17 -3.09 19.53
C HIS A 555 26.42 -1.80 18.71
N LYS A 556 26.71 -0.68 19.41
CA LYS A 556 26.91 0.64 18.79
C LYS A 556 27.93 0.62 17.67
N ASP A 557 29.05 -0.07 17.85
CA ASP A 557 30.16 -0.08 16.87
C ASP A 557 29.71 -0.80 15.57
N THR A 558 28.98 -1.92 15.67
CA THR A 558 28.43 -2.63 14.55
C THR A 558 27.40 -1.75 13.79
N ALA A 559 26.52 -1.10 14.52
CA ALA A 559 25.51 -0.19 13.94
C ALA A 559 26.17 1.00 13.23
N VAL A 560 27.21 1.59 13.82
CA VAL A 560 27.99 2.69 13.23
C VAL A 560 28.71 2.27 11.95
N ALA A 561 29.33 1.09 11.94
CA ALA A 561 30.02 0.59 10.75
C ALA A 561 29.06 0.43 9.56
N ILE A 562 27.94 -0.24 9.78
CA ILE A 562 26.90 -0.46 8.74
C ILE A 562 26.28 0.87 8.32
N ALA A 563 25.96 1.76 9.24
CA ALA A 563 25.34 3.03 8.93
C ALA A 563 26.27 3.98 8.14
N LYS A 564 27.59 3.92 8.37
CA LYS A 564 28.60 4.64 7.58
C LYS A 564 28.72 4.05 6.18
N GLU A 565 28.73 2.73 6.04
CA GLU A 565 28.76 2.04 4.75
C GLU A 565 27.58 2.43 3.88
N LEU A 566 26.38 2.47 4.50
CA LEU A 566 25.14 2.87 3.85
C LEU A 566 25.01 4.39 3.64
N GLY A 567 25.82 5.19 4.29
CA GLY A 567 25.74 6.64 4.24
C GLY A 567 24.60 7.23 5.08
N ILE A 568 24.04 6.51 6.04
CA ILE A 568 23.03 7.04 6.98
C ILE A 568 23.63 8.08 7.91
N ILE A 569 24.88 7.87 8.35
CA ILE A 569 25.66 8.82 9.16
C ILE A 569 27.05 9.03 8.56
N GLU A 570 27.63 10.18 8.85
CA GLU A 570 29.01 10.51 8.44
C GLU A 570 30.00 10.25 9.59
N ASP A 571 29.59 10.50 10.81
CA ASP A 571 30.42 10.37 11.99
C ASP A 571 29.77 9.56 13.12
N ALA A 572 30.58 8.86 13.92
CA ALA A 572 30.13 8.04 15.04
C ALA A 572 29.37 8.84 16.13
N SER A 573 29.59 10.15 16.21
CA SER A 573 28.88 11.04 17.14
C SER A 573 27.38 11.16 16.81
N GLN A 574 26.99 10.79 15.60
CA GLN A 574 25.57 10.74 15.18
C GLN A 574 24.87 9.44 15.59
N ALA A 575 25.55 8.60 16.39
CA ALA A 575 24.99 7.35 16.93
C ALA A 575 24.87 7.42 18.45
N ILE A 576 23.77 6.89 18.98
CA ILE A 576 23.50 6.88 20.42
C ILE A 576 22.99 5.50 20.86
N THR A 577 23.14 5.18 22.15
CA THR A 577 22.64 3.95 22.76
C THR A 577 21.30 4.16 23.48
N GLY A 578 20.52 3.08 23.68
CA GLY A 578 19.29 3.11 24.46
C GLY A 578 19.51 3.64 25.89
N ALA A 579 20.61 3.26 26.56
CA ALA A 579 20.95 3.73 27.89
C ALA A 579 21.26 5.26 27.96
N GLU A 580 21.74 5.84 26.86
CA GLU A 580 21.92 7.30 26.74
C GLU A 580 20.57 7.97 26.44
N LEU A 581 19.68 7.32 25.67
CA LEU A 581 18.32 7.80 25.37
C LEU A 581 17.43 7.84 26.63
N ASP A 582 17.61 6.89 27.57
CA ASP A 582 16.87 6.84 28.85
C ASP A 582 17.09 8.08 29.74
N LYS A 583 18.20 8.78 29.56
CA LYS A 583 18.51 10.00 30.31
C LYS A 583 17.81 11.25 29.76
N ILE A 584 17.18 11.15 28.60
CA ILE A 584 16.51 12.27 27.94
C ILE A 584 15.03 12.24 28.29
N SER A 585 14.49 13.38 28.72
CA SER A 585 13.06 13.53 28.99
C SER A 585 12.24 13.48 27.69
N ASP A 586 10.97 13.08 27.79
CA ASP A 586 10.09 13.05 26.62
C ASP A 586 9.80 14.45 26.06
N GLU A 587 9.97 15.50 26.88
CA GLU A 587 9.83 16.90 26.46
C GLU A 587 11.00 17.36 25.58
N ASP A 588 12.24 16.91 25.88
CA ASP A 588 13.45 17.27 25.15
C ASP A 588 13.71 16.36 23.94
N LEU A 589 13.08 15.18 23.93
CA LEU A 589 13.31 14.13 22.92
C LEU A 589 13.04 14.58 21.47
N PRO A 590 12.01 15.40 21.17
CA PRO A 590 11.77 15.88 19.81
C PRO A 590 12.93 16.66 19.19
N GLU A 591 13.59 17.54 19.96
CA GLU A 591 14.78 18.23 19.47
C GLU A 591 16.02 17.33 19.43
N PHE A 592 16.08 16.39 20.37
CA PHE A 592 17.19 15.46 20.50
C PHE A 592 17.27 14.50 19.28
N VAL A 593 16.17 13.92 18.82
CA VAL A 593 16.17 12.96 17.72
C VAL A 593 16.66 13.55 16.40
N LYS A 594 16.57 14.86 16.21
CA LYS A 594 17.09 15.55 15.01
C LYS A 594 18.60 15.44 14.83
N LYS A 595 19.34 15.16 15.90
CA LYS A 595 20.83 15.11 15.88
C LYS A 595 21.36 13.74 15.49
N TYR A 596 20.59 12.67 15.70
CA TYR A 596 21.06 11.31 15.56
C TYR A 596 20.41 10.58 14.39
N GLY A 597 21.20 9.75 13.71
CA GLY A 597 20.73 8.89 12.61
C GLY A 597 20.76 7.41 12.98
N VAL A 598 21.38 7.04 14.13
CA VAL A 598 21.53 5.65 14.58
C VAL A 598 21.23 5.53 16.07
N TYR A 599 20.37 4.58 16.40
CA TYR A 599 20.00 4.20 17.76
C TYR A 599 20.36 2.72 17.95
N ALA A 600 21.37 2.44 18.80
CA ALA A 600 21.90 1.12 19.05
C ALA A 600 21.53 0.60 20.44
N ARG A 601 21.50 -0.71 20.65
CA ARG A 601 21.09 -1.36 21.91
C ARG A 601 19.76 -0.83 22.46
N VAL A 602 18.79 -0.63 21.57
CA VAL A 602 17.46 -0.16 21.93
C VAL A 602 16.55 -1.32 22.33
N GLN A 603 15.63 -1.05 23.25
CA GLN A 603 14.53 -1.91 23.62
C GLN A 603 13.23 -1.49 22.90
N PRO A 604 12.17 -2.28 22.92
CA PRO A 604 10.90 -1.95 22.25
C PRO A 604 10.34 -0.58 22.65
N GLU A 605 10.40 -0.22 23.91
CA GLU A 605 9.93 1.06 24.44
C GLU A 605 10.68 2.24 23.83
N HIS A 606 11.98 2.10 23.60
CA HIS A 606 12.80 3.13 22.94
C HIS A 606 12.33 3.36 21.48
N LYS A 607 11.96 2.28 20.75
CA LYS A 607 11.47 2.39 19.38
C LYS A 607 10.20 3.25 19.34
N VAL A 608 9.26 3.01 20.25
CA VAL A 608 8.02 3.80 20.37
C VAL A 608 8.33 5.26 20.68
N ARG A 609 9.23 5.54 21.65
CA ARG A 609 9.62 6.91 22.02
C ARG A 609 10.25 7.68 20.87
N ILE A 610 11.15 7.04 20.09
CA ILE A 610 11.81 7.66 18.93
C ILE A 610 10.78 8.03 17.87
N VAL A 611 9.88 7.10 17.52
CA VAL A 611 8.82 7.32 16.53
C VAL A 611 7.88 8.45 16.99
N ALA A 612 7.44 8.42 18.26
CA ALA A 612 6.58 9.46 18.82
C ALA A 612 7.25 10.83 18.79
N ALA A 613 8.56 10.92 19.09
CA ALA A 613 9.31 12.16 19.04
C ALA A 613 9.39 12.75 17.62
N TRP A 614 9.56 11.92 16.59
CA TRP A 614 9.54 12.38 15.20
C TRP A 614 8.14 12.89 14.80
N LYS A 615 7.08 12.24 15.26
CA LYS A 615 5.69 12.71 15.04
C LYS A 615 5.41 14.04 15.75
N LEU A 616 5.93 14.24 16.96
CA LEU A 616 5.84 15.53 17.66
C LEU A 616 6.56 16.65 16.90
N ASN A 617 7.57 16.35 16.09
CA ASN A 617 8.19 17.28 15.15
C ASN A 617 7.34 17.51 13.88
N GLU A 618 6.10 17.02 13.85
CA GLU A 618 5.19 17.09 12.68
C GLU A 618 5.76 16.41 11.42
N CYS A 619 6.69 15.46 11.60
CA CYS A 619 7.25 14.68 10.52
C CYS A 619 6.42 13.42 10.27
N ILE A 620 6.01 13.19 9.05
CA ILE A 620 5.41 11.92 8.64
C ILE A 620 6.48 10.82 8.70
N THR A 621 6.28 9.89 9.63
CA THR A 621 7.26 8.89 10.00
C THR A 621 6.80 7.48 9.65
N ALA A 622 7.63 6.77 8.88
CA ALA A 622 7.49 5.34 8.65
C ALA A 622 8.34 4.55 9.65
N MET A 623 7.85 3.39 10.11
CA MET A 623 8.60 2.49 11.01
C MET A 623 8.50 1.06 10.51
N THR A 624 9.65 0.38 10.36
CA THR A 624 9.73 -1.03 9.97
C THR A 624 9.99 -1.92 11.17
N GLY A 625 9.52 -3.16 11.10
CA GLY A 625 9.85 -4.18 12.08
C GLY A 625 9.34 -5.57 11.66
N ASP A 626 9.91 -6.62 12.27
CA ASP A 626 9.59 -8.02 11.98
C ASP A 626 9.08 -8.78 13.21
N GLY A 627 9.46 -8.38 14.43
CA GLY A 627 9.14 -9.04 15.68
C GLY A 627 7.89 -8.53 16.39
N VAL A 628 7.32 -9.36 17.26
CA VAL A 628 6.23 -8.97 18.17
C VAL A 628 6.55 -7.69 18.94
N ASN A 629 7.83 -7.53 19.30
CA ASN A 629 8.34 -6.37 20.04
C ASN A 629 8.29 -5.06 19.24
N ASP A 630 8.16 -5.13 17.92
CA ASP A 630 8.09 -3.97 17.03
C ASP A 630 6.66 -3.49 16.79
N ALA A 631 5.67 -4.33 17.04
CA ALA A 631 4.26 -4.03 16.80
C ALA A 631 3.79 -2.71 17.42
N PRO A 632 4.16 -2.34 18.68
CA PRO A 632 3.77 -1.05 19.25
C PRO A 632 4.38 0.14 18.49
N SER A 633 5.63 0.07 18.06
CA SER A 633 6.29 1.15 17.30
C SER A 633 5.76 1.27 15.87
N ILE A 634 5.45 0.14 15.21
CA ILE A 634 4.79 0.08 13.90
C ILE A 634 3.42 0.74 13.98
N LYS A 635 2.61 0.41 15.00
CA LYS A 635 1.29 1.00 15.21
C LYS A 635 1.34 2.49 15.55
N THR A 636 2.40 2.96 16.21
CA THR A 636 2.59 4.37 16.60
C THR A 636 2.97 5.24 15.41
N ALA A 637 3.65 4.69 14.41
CA ALA A 637 4.08 5.41 13.21
C ALA A 637 2.88 5.93 12.40
N ASP A 638 3.12 6.89 11.52
CA ASP A 638 2.13 7.33 10.53
C ASP A 638 1.98 6.29 9.42
N ILE A 639 3.04 5.52 9.19
CA ILE A 639 3.07 4.39 8.28
C ILE A 639 3.81 3.23 8.96
N GLY A 640 3.06 2.25 9.39
CA GLY A 640 3.60 0.99 9.86
C GLY A 640 3.98 0.07 8.71
N VAL A 641 5.21 -0.46 8.72
CA VAL A 641 5.73 -1.34 7.67
C VAL A 641 6.13 -2.69 8.29
N GLY A 642 5.41 -3.74 7.93
CA GLY A 642 5.71 -5.11 8.36
C GLY A 642 6.54 -5.87 7.32
N MET A 643 7.39 -6.78 7.79
CA MET A 643 8.13 -7.70 6.91
C MET A 643 7.20 -8.85 6.47
N GLY A 644 7.30 -9.26 5.22
CA GLY A 644 6.44 -10.30 4.63
C GLY A 644 6.98 -11.71 4.83
N ILE A 645 8.31 -11.86 4.77
CA ILE A 645 9.02 -13.14 4.90
C ILE A 645 9.35 -13.42 6.36
N THR A 646 10.13 -12.54 7.00
CA THR A 646 10.59 -12.71 8.39
C THR A 646 9.59 -12.20 9.43
N GLY A 647 8.66 -11.34 9.01
CA GLY A 647 7.72 -10.69 9.92
C GLY A 647 6.70 -11.66 10.51
N THR A 648 6.42 -11.48 11.80
CA THR A 648 5.36 -12.19 12.50
C THR A 648 3.98 -11.72 12.03
N ASP A 649 2.95 -12.53 12.22
CA ASP A 649 1.58 -12.15 11.87
C ASP A 649 1.11 -10.94 12.67
N VAL A 650 1.64 -10.74 13.88
CA VAL A 650 1.38 -9.54 14.70
C VAL A 650 1.80 -8.28 13.98
N THR A 651 3.05 -8.24 13.51
CA THR A 651 3.57 -7.08 12.78
C THR A 651 2.83 -6.84 11.48
N LYS A 652 2.53 -7.91 10.73
CA LYS A 652 1.73 -7.83 9.50
C LYS A 652 0.33 -7.29 9.77
N ASN A 653 -0.31 -7.67 10.88
CA ASN A 653 -1.67 -7.24 11.20
C ASN A 653 -1.78 -5.78 11.61
N VAL A 654 -0.79 -5.23 12.30
CA VAL A 654 -0.79 -3.82 12.70
C VAL A 654 -0.24 -2.89 11.63
N ALA A 655 0.49 -3.43 10.64
CA ALA A 655 1.12 -2.66 9.58
C ALA A 655 0.11 -2.11 8.57
N ASP A 656 0.41 -0.92 8.03
CA ASP A 656 -0.31 -0.29 6.92
C ASP A 656 0.17 -0.81 5.56
N MET A 657 1.43 -1.26 5.51
CA MET A 657 2.08 -1.84 4.34
C MET A 657 2.92 -3.05 4.74
N VAL A 658 2.94 -4.10 3.92
CA VAL A 658 3.78 -5.28 4.10
C VAL A 658 4.73 -5.42 2.92
N LEU A 659 6.03 -5.63 3.20
CA LEU A 659 7.06 -5.85 2.19
C LEU A 659 7.18 -7.34 1.87
N ALA A 660 6.76 -7.76 0.70
CA ALA A 660 6.82 -9.16 0.30
C ALA A 660 8.26 -9.70 0.13
N ASP A 661 9.26 -8.81 0.06
CA ASP A 661 10.69 -9.11 -0.13
C ASP A 661 11.57 -8.68 1.06
N ASP A 662 10.99 -8.15 2.11
CA ASP A 662 11.67 -7.61 3.30
C ASP A 662 12.76 -6.58 2.98
N ASN A 663 12.64 -5.82 1.89
CA ASN A 663 13.70 -4.96 1.38
C ASN A 663 13.40 -3.47 1.61
N PHE A 664 14.33 -2.75 2.23
CA PHE A 664 14.24 -1.30 2.44
C PHE A 664 14.03 -0.52 1.12
N ALA A 665 14.67 -0.94 0.02
CA ALA A 665 14.53 -0.28 -1.27
C ALA A 665 13.08 -0.30 -1.78
N THR A 666 12.29 -1.31 -1.41
CA THR A 666 10.88 -1.39 -1.72
C THR A 666 10.07 -0.31 -1.01
N ILE A 667 10.45 0.10 0.21
CA ILE A 667 9.81 1.24 0.91
C ILE A 667 10.03 2.52 0.10
N VAL A 668 11.27 2.76 -0.32
CA VAL A 668 11.63 3.97 -1.10
C VAL A 668 10.87 4.01 -2.42
N SER A 669 10.80 2.87 -3.12
CA SER A 669 9.99 2.72 -4.34
C SER A 669 8.51 2.98 -4.08
N ALA A 670 7.96 2.52 -2.94
CA ALA A 670 6.57 2.75 -2.55
C ALA A 670 6.30 4.23 -2.25
N VAL A 671 7.24 4.94 -1.60
CA VAL A 671 7.15 6.40 -1.41
C VAL A 671 7.12 7.13 -2.74
N GLY A 672 8.00 6.76 -3.69
CA GLY A 672 8.00 7.31 -5.04
C GLY A 672 6.67 7.10 -5.77
N GLU A 673 6.10 5.91 -5.64
CA GLU A 673 4.80 5.58 -6.24
C GLU A 673 3.65 6.34 -5.55
N GLY A 674 3.68 6.50 -4.22
CA GLY A 674 2.72 7.33 -3.47
C GLY A 674 2.74 8.80 -3.93
N ARG A 675 3.94 9.38 -4.14
CA ARG A 675 4.10 10.73 -4.71
C ARG A 675 3.52 10.83 -6.12
N ARG A 676 3.78 9.82 -6.97
CA ARG A 676 3.22 9.75 -8.33
C ARG A 676 1.69 9.71 -8.33
N ILE A 677 1.12 8.85 -7.50
CA ILE A 677 -0.34 8.71 -7.38
C ILE A 677 -0.97 10.03 -6.98
N TYR A 678 -0.42 10.69 -5.96
CA TYR A 678 -0.92 11.97 -5.50
C TYR A 678 -0.79 13.08 -6.57
N ASP A 679 0.36 13.17 -7.26
CA ASP A 679 0.56 14.12 -8.35
C ASP A 679 -0.47 13.89 -9.48
N ASN A 680 -0.75 12.64 -9.84
CA ASN A 680 -1.72 12.30 -10.87
C ASN A 680 -3.16 12.60 -10.43
N ILE A 681 -3.50 12.34 -9.18
CA ILE A 681 -4.79 12.74 -8.62
C ILE A 681 -4.95 14.26 -8.71
N ARG A 682 -3.93 15.05 -8.36
CA ARG A 682 -3.97 16.51 -8.48
C ARG A 682 -4.14 16.99 -9.94
N LYS A 683 -3.49 16.33 -10.89
CA LYS A 683 -3.66 16.62 -12.33
C LYS A 683 -5.10 16.37 -12.77
N ALA A 684 -5.68 15.24 -12.39
CA ALA A 684 -7.07 14.92 -12.71
C ALA A 684 -8.06 15.90 -12.05
N ILE A 685 -7.85 16.23 -10.77
CA ILE A 685 -8.67 17.21 -10.05
C ILE A 685 -8.60 18.58 -10.72
N GLN A 686 -7.39 19.07 -11.05
CA GLN A 686 -7.19 20.35 -11.71
C GLN A 686 -7.92 20.38 -13.06
N PHE A 687 -7.80 19.33 -13.83
CA PHE A 687 -8.46 19.18 -15.14
C PHE A 687 -9.98 19.26 -14.98
N LEU A 688 -10.58 18.40 -14.14
CA LEU A 688 -12.03 18.37 -13.93
C LEU A 688 -12.59 19.70 -13.38
N LEU A 689 -11.90 20.31 -12.42
CA LEU A 689 -12.35 21.58 -11.86
C LEU A 689 -12.21 22.74 -12.86
N ALA A 690 -11.20 22.73 -13.73
CA ALA A 690 -11.04 23.76 -14.77
C ALA A 690 -12.11 23.62 -15.85
N SER A 691 -12.46 22.39 -16.25
CA SER A 691 -13.54 22.09 -17.17
C SER A 691 -14.88 22.58 -16.64
N ASN A 692 -15.29 22.11 -15.46
CA ASN A 692 -16.55 22.57 -14.85
C ASN A 692 -16.61 24.08 -14.63
N MET A 693 -15.48 24.71 -14.28
CA MET A 693 -15.41 26.17 -14.17
C MET A 693 -15.69 26.84 -15.50
N SER A 694 -15.17 26.30 -16.62
CA SER A 694 -15.40 26.84 -17.95
C SER A 694 -16.86 26.73 -18.37
N GLU A 695 -17.50 25.61 -18.09
CA GLU A 695 -18.91 25.38 -18.35
C GLU A 695 -19.79 26.36 -17.56
N VAL A 696 -19.55 26.46 -16.23
CA VAL A 696 -20.30 27.39 -15.37
C VAL A 696 -20.16 28.83 -15.84
N LEU A 697 -18.94 29.29 -16.09
CA LEU A 697 -18.69 30.67 -16.53
C LEU A 697 -19.27 30.91 -17.93
N GLY A 698 -19.22 29.91 -18.83
CA GLY A 698 -19.76 29.99 -20.16
C GLY A 698 -21.29 30.15 -20.15
N VAL A 699 -21.98 29.25 -19.46
CA VAL A 699 -23.44 29.30 -19.33
C VAL A 699 -23.89 30.54 -18.59
N PHE A 700 -23.22 30.90 -17.50
CA PHE A 700 -23.52 32.13 -16.73
C PHE A 700 -23.33 33.40 -17.58
N GLY A 701 -22.17 33.52 -18.27
CA GLY A 701 -21.86 34.66 -19.11
C GLY A 701 -22.81 34.83 -20.29
N ALA A 702 -23.10 33.70 -20.98
CA ALA A 702 -24.06 33.72 -22.10
C ALA A 702 -25.47 34.10 -21.65
N THR A 703 -25.91 33.60 -20.49
CA THR A 703 -27.22 33.95 -19.92
C THR A 703 -27.29 35.47 -19.60
N LEU A 704 -26.25 36.04 -19.03
CA LEU A 704 -26.20 37.50 -18.79
C LEU A 704 -26.20 38.32 -20.08
N LEU A 705 -25.65 37.81 -21.15
CA LEU A 705 -25.63 38.42 -22.47
C LEU A 705 -26.94 38.20 -23.25
N GLY A 706 -27.83 37.34 -22.73
CA GLY A 706 -29.17 37.12 -23.26
C GLY A 706 -29.27 36.03 -24.34
N PHE A 707 -28.35 35.05 -24.38
CA PHE A 707 -28.42 33.90 -25.28
C PHE A 707 -28.09 32.59 -24.57
N THR A 708 -28.52 31.48 -25.16
CA THR A 708 -28.23 30.11 -24.67
C THR A 708 -26.97 29.59 -25.36
N LEU A 709 -25.93 29.28 -24.56
CA LEU A 709 -24.65 28.73 -25.05
C LEU A 709 -24.75 27.27 -25.42
N LEU A 710 -25.20 26.47 -24.49
CA LEU A 710 -25.35 25.01 -24.58
C LEU A 710 -26.54 24.54 -23.75
N ASN A 711 -27.16 23.44 -24.18
CA ASN A 711 -28.25 22.79 -23.46
C ASN A 711 -27.71 21.81 -22.39
N PRO A 712 -28.52 21.40 -21.37
CA PRO A 712 -28.10 20.45 -20.33
C PRO A 712 -27.52 19.13 -20.89
N VAL A 713 -28.10 18.63 -21.97
CA VAL A 713 -27.68 17.38 -22.62
C VAL A 713 -26.26 17.49 -23.20
N HIS A 714 -25.90 18.67 -23.75
CA HIS A 714 -24.58 18.92 -24.30
C HIS A 714 -23.51 18.89 -23.20
N LEU A 715 -23.76 19.57 -22.09
CA LEU A 715 -22.88 19.65 -20.94
C LEU A 715 -22.68 18.26 -20.31
N LEU A 716 -23.76 17.51 -20.19
CA LEU A 716 -23.68 16.15 -19.68
C LEU A 716 -22.85 15.23 -20.60
N PHE A 717 -22.97 15.38 -21.93
CA PHE A 717 -22.12 14.65 -22.87
C PHE A 717 -20.64 15.03 -22.70
N ILE A 718 -20.35 16.33 -22.54
CA ILE A 718 -18.99 16.84 -22.31
C ILE A 718 -18.41 16.21 -21.04
N ASN A 719 -19.08 16.35 -19.90
CA ASN A 719 -18.65 15.80 -18.62
C ASN A 719 -18.41 14.27 -18.68
N LEU A 720 -19.28 13.54 -19.38
CA LEU A 720 -19.18 12.08 -19.45
C LEU A 720 -18.11 11.60 -20.42
N VAL A 721 -18.00 12.22 -21.61
CA VAL A 721 -17.16 11.72 -22.72
C VAL A 721 -15.83 12.43 -22.77
N THR A 722 -15.80 13.76 -22.64
CA THR A 722 -14.58 14.54 -22.83
C THR A 722 -13.80 14.79 -21.55
N ASP A 723 -14.45 14.63 -20.38
CA ASP A 723 -13.81 14.85 -19.09
C ASP A 723 -13.44 13.56 -18.36
N CYS A 724 -14.38 12.63 -18.18
CA CYS A 724 -14.12 11.43 -17.38
C CYS A 724 -12.99 10.56 -17.95
N PHE A 725 -12.97 10.31 -19.28
CA PHE A 725 -11.94 9.45 -19.86
C PHE A 725 -10.54 10.06 -19.83
N PRO A 726 -10.31 11.34 -20.20
CA PRO A 726 -9.02 11.97 -20.02
C PRO A 726 -8.58 12.09 -18.56
N ALA A 727 -9.50 12.37 -17.61
CA ALA A 727 -9.18 12.40 -16.19
C ALA A 727 -8.65 11.06 -15.68
N LEU A 728 -9.29 9.95 -16.04
CA LEU A 728 -8.80 8.59 -15.74
C LEU A 728 -7.43 8.32 -16.38
N ALA A 729 -7.24 8.75 -17.64
CA ALA A 729 -5.97 8.59 -18.34
C ALA A 729 -4.84 9.40 -17.67
N LEU A 730 -5.11 10.61 -17.17
CA LEU A 730 -4.16 11.41 -16.38
C LEU A 730 -3.78 10.72 -15.07
N GLY A 731 -4.71 10.00 -14.44
CA GLY A 731 -4.43 9.18 -13.26
C GLY A 731 -3.42 8.05 -13.50
N MET A 732 -3.22 7.64 -14.75
CA MET A 732 -2.28 6.60 -15.15
C MET A 732 -0.93 7.14 -15.65
N GLU A 733 -0.69 8.45 -15.59
CA GLU A 733 0.55 9.07 -16.07
C GLU A 733 1.76 8.54 -15.31
N GLU A 734 2.89 8.42 -15.99
CA GLU A 734 4.16 8.00 -15.37
C GLU A 734 4.69 9.06 -14.41
N ALA A 735 5.56 8.62 -13.48
CA ALA A 735 6.23 9.53 -12.56
C ALA A 735 7.08 10.56 -13.32
N GLU A 736 7.03 11.80 -12.89
CA GLU A 736 7.93 12.83 -13.42
C GLU A 736 9.35 12.58 -12.91
N ALA A 737 10.35 12.89 -13.73
CA ALA A 737 11.77 12.61 -13.42
C ALA A 737 12.29 13.25 -12.13
N ASP A 738 11.58 14.24 -11.60
CA ASP A 738 11.93 14.95 -10.36
C ASP A 738 11.12 14.49 -9.14
N THR A 739 10.31 13.45 -9.26
CA THR A 739 9.44 12.96 -8.17
C THR A 739 10.24 12.61 -6.90
N MET A 740 11.43 11.99 -7.07
CA MET A 740 12.32 11.62 -5.96
C MET A 740 13.54 12.59 -5.82
N THR A 741 13.45 13.79 -6.36
CA THR A 741 14.41 14.89 -6.11
C THR A 741 13.76 16.11 -5.48
N ARG A 742 12.45 16.09 -5.29
CA ARG A 742 11.69 17.11 -4.58
C ARG A 742 11.57 16.79 -3.09
N PRO A 743 11.57 17.80 -2.19
CA PRO A 743 11.30 17.58 -0.78
C PRO A 743 9.88 17.00 -0.58
N PRO A 744 9.64 16.30 0.54
CA PRO A 744 8.32 15.80 0.88
C PRO A 744 7.29 16.94 0.98
N ARG A 745 6.08 16.64 0.56
CA ARG A 745 4.93 17.55 0.71
C ARG A 745 4.52 17.63 2.18
N ASN A 746 4.04 18.80 2.61
CA ASN A 746 3.41 18.91 3.92
C ASN A 746 2.03 18.20 3.88
N SER A 747 1.78 17.31 4.81
CA SER A 747 0.50 16.57 4.92
C SER A 747 -0.69 17.47 5.22
N LYS A 748 -0.45 18.67 5.76
CA LYS A 748 -1.48 19.68 6.05
C LYS A 748 -1.88 20.52 4.84
N ASP A 749 -1.11 20.47 3.74
CA ASP A 749 -1.41 21.23 2.53
C ASP A 749 -2.76 20.80 1.94
N GLY A 750 -3.60 21.78 1.64
CA GLY A 750 -4.87 21.57 0.96
C GLY A 750 -4.67 21.20 -0.52
N ILE A 751 -5.73 20.74 -1.17
CA ILE A 751 -5.73 20.35 -2.60
C ILE A 751 -5.28 21.53 -3.48
N PHE A 752 -5.67 22.75 -3.14
CA PHE A 752 -5.33 23.97 -3.89
C PHE A 752 -3.92 24.54 -3.61
N ALA A 753 -3.15 23.87 -2.75
CA ALA A 753 -1.78 24.30 -2.45
C ALA A 753 -0.90 24.30 -3.72
N GLY A 754 0.16 25.12 -3.71
CA GLY A 754 1.10 25.22 -4.83
C GLY A 754 0.54 25.92 -6.07
N GLY A 755 -0.53 26.74 -5.93
CA GLY A 755 -1.09 27.57 -7.00
C GLY A 755 -2.15 26.89 -7.87
N LEU A 756 -2.60 25.68 -7.53
CA LEU A 756 -3.61 24.95 -8.30
C LEU A 756 -4.92 25.73 -8.41
N GLY A 757 -5.35 26.46 -7.38
CA GLY A 757 -6.55 27.30 -7.43
C GLY A 757 -6.47 28.39 -8.51
N PHE A 758 -5.32 29.06 -8.63
CA PHE A 758 -5.10 30.04 -9.70
C PHE A 758 -5.15 29.37 -11.08
N ASP A 759 -4.51 28.18 -11.18
CA ASP A 759 -4.48 27.45 -12.44
C ASP A 759 -5.90 27.04 -12.90
N VAL A 760 -6.75 26.58 -12.01
CA VAL A 760 -8.15 26.23 -12.30
C VAL A 760 -8.93 27.46 -12.81
N VAL A 761 -8.80 28.60 -12.12
CA VAL A 761 -9.56 29.81 -12.49
C VAL A 761 -9.14 30.37 -13.85
N TYR A 762 -7.82 30.55 -14.10
CA TYR A 762 -7.40 31.10 -15.39
C TYR A 762 -7.68 30.17 -16.55
N GLN A 763 -7.55 28.84 -16.34
CA GLN A 763 -7.82 27.83 -17.36
C GLN A 763 -9.32 27.79 -17.68
N GLY A 764 -10.18 27.81 -16.67
CA GLY A 764 -11.62 27.91 -16.86
C GLY A 764 -12.04 29.17 -17.65
N ILE A 765 -11.49 30.34 -17.28
CA ILE A 765 -11.73 31.57 -18.03
C ILE A 765 -11.25 31.47 -19.48
N LEU A 766 -10.06 30.89 -19.71
CA LEU A 766 -9.50 30.74 -21.05
C LEU A 766 -10.43 29.89 -21.94
N VAL A 767 -10.84 28.72 -21.48
CA VAL A 767 -11.74 27.82 -22.23
C VAL A 767 -13.08 28.49 -22.46
N THR A 768 -13.64 29.19 -21.45
CA THR A 768 -14.86 29.99 -21.60
C THR A 768 -14.76 31.02 -22.75
N VAL A 769 -13.69 31.82 -22.76
CA VAL A 769 -13.48 32.84 -23.80
C VAL A 769 -13.37 32.23 -25.19
N ILE A 770 -12.64 31.13 -25.34
CA ILE A 770 -12.51 30.43 -26.61
C ILE A 770 -13.86 29.87 -27.08
N THR A 771 -14.62 29.27 -26.16
CA THR A 771 -15.93 28.66 -26.47
C THR A 771 -16.97 29.73 -26.84
N VAL A 772 -17.04 30.85 -26.10
CA VAL A 772 -17.94 31.97 -26.42
C VAL A 772 -17.56 32.58 -27.76
N ALA A 773 -16.26 32.73 -28.04
CA ALA A 773 -15.81 33.23 -29.34
C ALA A 773 -16.25 32.32 -30.49
N ALA A 774 -16.14 30.99 -30.31
CA ALA A 774 -16.63 30.02 -31.29
C ALA A 774 -18.14 30.14 -31.52
N TYR A 775 -18.92 30.27 -30.42
CA TYR A 775 -20.35 30.49 -30.50
C TYR A 775 -20.73 31.75 -31.29
N LEU A 776 -20.09 32.89 -31.01
CA LEU A 776 -20.36 34.15 -31.69
C LEU A 776 -19.96 34.11 -33.18
N ILE A 777 -18.90 33.42 -33.52
CA ILE A 777 -18.48 33.18 -34.90
C ILE A 777 -19.54 32.32 -35.60
N GLY A 778 -20.02 31.20 -35.00
CA GLY A 778 -21.08 30.38 -35.54
C GLY A 778 -22.38 31.15 -35.77
N ALA A 779 -22.77 32.00 -34.81
CA ALA A 779 -23.92 32.88 -34.96
C ALA A 779 -23.75 33.86 -36.12
N SER A 780 -22.51 34.33 -36.38
CA SER A 780 -22.24 35.18 -37.53
C SER A 780 -22.38 34.45 -38.89
N PHE A 781 -22.05 33.16 -38.96
CA PHE A 781 -22.29 32.34 -40.15
C PHE A 781 -23.79 32.09 -40.37
N GLU A 782 -24.58 31.92 -39.32
CA GLU A 782 -26.01 31.68 -39.40
C GLU A 782 -26.79 32.93 -39.78
N PHE A 783 -26.54 34.05 -39.10
CA PHE A 783 -27.35 35.29 -39.21
C PHE A 783 -26.80 36.35 -40.16
N GLY A 784 -25.55 36.24 -40.63
CA GLY A 784 -24.95 37.17 -41.58
C GLY A 784 -24.59 38.52 -40.99
N ALA A 785 -24.74 39.60 -41.79
CA ALA A 785 -24.25 40.95 -41.42
C ALA A 785 -24.82 41.55 -40.12
N ASP A 786 -26.06 41.25 -39.77
CA ASP A 786 -26.74 41.73 -38.56
C ASP A 786 -26.83 40.70 -37.43
N TRP A 787 -25.87 39.79 -37.40
CA TRP A 787 -25.88 38.60 -36.54
C TRP A 787 -26.14 38.91 -35.06
N PHE A 788 -25.54 39.97 -34.53
CA PHE A 788 -25.63 40.26 -33.10
C PHE A 788 -27.06 40.73 -32.67
N ALA A 789 -27.73 41.55 -33.52
CA ALA A 789 -29.09 41.98 -33.29
C ALA A 789 -30.05 40.81 -33.40
N LYS A 790 -29.88 39.93 -34.44
CA LYS A 790 -30.71 38.75 -34.65
C LYS A 790 -30.51 37.71 -33.54
N LEU A 791 -29.24 37.48 -33.12
CA LEU A 791 -28.97 36.60 -32.00
C LEU A 791 -29.67 37.02 -30.69
N ARG A 792 -29.65 38.32 -30.44
CA ARG A 792 -30.35 38.87 -29.25
C ARG A 792 -31.87 38.75 -29.33
N GLU A 793 -32.45 38.86 -30.52
CA GLU A 793 -33.88 38.64 -30.77
C GLU A 793 -34.26 37.16 -30.67
N ALA A 794 -33.46 36.24 -31.29
CA ALA A 794 -33.71 34.80 -31.27
C ALA A 794 -33.39 34.16 -29.93
N GLY A 795 -32.43 34.70 -29.17
CA GLY A 795 -31.96 34.17 -27.90
C GLY A 795 -31.11 32.87 -28.03
N THR A 796 -30.91 32.37 -29.26
CA THR A 796 -30.12 31.15 -29.54
C THR A 796 -29.61 31.17 -31.00
N SER A 797 -28.55 30.43 -31.25
CA SER A 797 -28.01 30.14 -32.60
C SER A 797 -27.61 28.67 -32.67
N ASP A 798 -28.16 27.92 -33.62
CA ASP A 798 -27.91 26.49 -33.75
C ASP A 798 -26.48 26.22 -34.28
N HIS A 799 -25.99 27.01 -35.26
CA HIS A 799 -24.59 26.99 -35.71
C HIS A 799 -23.64 27.41 -34.59
N GLY A 800 -24.03 28.48 -33.85
CA GLY A 800 -23.28 28.92 -32.66
C GLY A 800 -23.14 27.80 -31.62
N MET A 801 -24.24 27.12 -31.33
CA MET A 801 -24.30 26.01 -30.35
C MET A 801 -23.45 24.82 -30.81
N SER A 802 -23.53 24.42 -32.07
CA SER A 802 -22.73 23.33 -32.65
C SER A 802 -21.23 23.63 -32.62
N MET A 803 -20.84 24.86 -33.00
CA MET A 803 -19.43 25.31 -32.91
C MET A 803 -18.93 25.40 -31.47
N ALA A 804 -19.74 25.90 -30.52
CA ALA A 804 -19.38 25.98 -29.11
C ALA A 804 -19.19 24.59 -28.50
N PHE A 805 -20.09 23.65 -28.80
CA PHE A 805 -19.99 22.27 -28.32
C PHE A 805 -18.71 21.60 -28.83
N LEU A 806 -18.41 21.69 -30.12
CA LEU A 806 -17.18 21.13 -30.70
C LEU A 806 -15.94 21.78 -30.07
N THR A 807 -15.95 23.12 -29.97
CA THR A 807 -14.79 23.87 -29.45
C THR A 807 -14.56 23.54 -27.98
N MET A 808 -15.58 23.53 -27.14
CA MET A 808 -15.46 23.21 -25.69
C MET A 808 -14.95 21.79 -25.49
N SER A 809 -15.61 20.80 -26.13
CA SER A 809 -15.21 19.38 -26.09
C SER A 809 -13.73 19.21 -26.47
N MET A 810 -13.31 19.86 -27.57
CA MET A 810 -11.93 19.72 -28.05
C MET A 810 -10.92 20.53 -27.23
N CYS A 811 -11.32 21.71 -26.68
CA CYS A 811 -10.49 22.45 -25.73
C CYS A 811 -10.13 21.58 -24.53
N GLU A 812 -11.10 20.89 -23.94
CA GLU A 812 -10.88 20.04 -22.77
C GLU A 812 -9.96 18.87 -23.09
N ILE A 813 -10.20 18.18 -24.21
CA ILE A 813 -9.32 17.11 -24.67
C ILE A 813 -7.89 17.63 -24.89
N PHE A 814 -7.69 18.74 -25.58
CA PHE A 814 -6.36 19.31 -25.80
C PHE A 814 -5.74 19.81 -24.50
N HIS A 815 -6.56 20.36 -23.60
CA HIS A 815 -6.14 20.78 -22.28
C HIS A 815 -5.66 19.62 -21.41
N SER A 816 -6.26 18.43 -21.52
CA SER A 816 -5.80 17.22 -20.83
C SER A 816 -4.34 16.88 -21.12
N PHE A 817 -3.86 17.15 -22.34
CA PHE A 817 -2.43 17.01 -22.67
C PHE A 817 -1.55 18.02 -21.92
N ASN A 818 -2.04 19.26 -21.73
CA ASN A 818 -1.35 20.23 -20.90
C ASN A 818 -1.25 19.77 -19.45
N MET A 819 -2.25 19.02 -18.95
CA MET A 819 -2.29 18.53 -17.57
C MET A 819 -1.37 17.34 -17.30
N ARG A 820 -0.73 16.74 -18.30
CA ARG A 820 0.27 15.68 -18.11
C ARG A 820 1.42 16.10 -17.19
N SER A 821 1.74 17.40 -17.16
CA SER A 821 2.57 18.00 -16.12
C SER A 821 2.01 19.36 -15.71
N GLN A 822 1.94 19.62 -14.41
CA GLN A 822 1.44 20.88 -13.89
C GLN A 822 2.39 22.05 -14.18
N ARG A 823 3.69 21.84 -14.21
CA ARG A 823 4.72 22.90 -14.33
C ARG A 823 5.65 22.74 -15.53
N LYS A 824 5.97 21.53 -15.96
CA LYS A 824 6.84 21.29 -17.11
C LYS A 824 6.06 21.44 -18.42
N SER A 825 6.79 21.78 -19.49
CA SER A 825 6.19 21.80 -20.82
C SER A 825 5.83 20.41 -21.31
N VAL A 826 4.65 20.27 -21.90
CA VAL A 826 4.21 19.00 -22.50
C VAL A 826 5.17 18.52 -23.61
N PHE A 827 5.83 19.46 -24.30
CA PHE A 827 6.79 19.15 -25.36
C PHE A 827 8.13 18.60 -24.85
N THR A 828 8.41 18.71 -23.55
CA THR A 828 9.63 18.19 -22.91
C THR A 828 9.45 16.83 -22.27
N LEU A 829 8.22 16.31 -22.21
CA LEU A 829 7.92 15.01 -21.64
C LEU A 829 8.39 13.88 -22.58
N LYS A 830 9.21 12.97 -22.04
CA LYS A 830 9.75 11.84 -22.82
C LYS A 830 8.77 10.67 -22.92
N SER A 831 7.92 10.49 -21.93
CA SER A 831 6.92 9.43 -21.91
C SER A 831 5.69 9.79 -22.74
N GLN A 832 5.02 8.77 -23.28
CA GLN A 832 3.75 8.94 -24.02
C GLN A 832 2.64 8.17 -23.30
N ASN A 833 1.58 8.87 -22.93
CA ASN A 833 0.39 8.26 -22.34
C ASN A 833 -0.53 7.73 -23.45
N LYS A 834 -0.39 6.45 -23.77
CA LYS A 834 -1.20 5.80 -24.82
C LYS A 834 -2.69 5.80 -24.53
N ILE A 835 -3.07 5.77 -23.25
CA ILE A 835 -4.47 5.77 -22.83
C ILE A 835 -5.09 7.15 -23.07
N LEU A 836 -4.33 8.22 -22.82
CA LEU A 836 -4.77 9.58 -23.12
C LEU A 836 -4.95 9.81 -24.62
N TRP A 837 -4.04 9.27 -25.46
CA TRP A 837 -4.21 9.30 -26.92
C TRP A 837 -5.46 8.52 -27.37
N LEU A 838 -5.74 7.37 -26.78
CA LEU A 838 -6.95 6.59 -27.05
C LEU A 838 -8.22 7.35 -26.63
N ALA A 839 -8.19 7.97 -25.43
CA ALA A 839 -9.28 8.82 -24.96
C ALA A 839 -9.54 10.00 -25.92
N MET A 840 -8.48 10.69 -26.37
CA MET A 840 -8.58 11.77 -27.36
C MET A 840 -9.25 11.32 -28.66
N ILE A 841 -8.76 10.23 -29.26
CA ILE A 841 -9.28 9.71 -30.51
C ILE A 841 -10.74 9.27 -30.32
N GLY A 842 -11.06 8.58 -29.24
CA GLY A 842 -12.41 8.13 -28.94
C GLY A 842 -13.38 9.30 -28.75
N SER A 843 -13.00 10.30 -27.96
CA SER A 843 -13.82 11.50 -27.74
C SER A 843 -14.00 12.32 -29.03
N LEU A 844 -12.95 12.49 -29.84
CA LEU A 844 -13.03 13.17 -31.13
C LEU A 844 -14.02 12.46 -32.08
N LEU A 845 -13.93 11.13 -32.17
CA LEU A 845 -14.84 10.34 -33.02
C LEU A 845 -16.29 10.45 -32.54
N LEU A 846 -16.53 10.38 -31.22
CA LEU A 846 -17.88 10.48 -30.68
C LEU A 846 -18.45 11.90 -30.85
N THR A 847 -17.67 12.94 -30.56
CA THR A 847 -18.08 14.33 -30.75
C THR A 847 -18.39 14.63 -32.22
N THR A 848 -17.53 14.17 -33.14
CA THR A 848 -17.76 14.32 -34.58
C THR A 848 -19.00 13.53 -35.01
N ALA A 849 -19.21 12.31 -34.51
CA ALA A 849 -20.39 11.51 -34.84
C ALA A 849 -21.70 12.20 -34.42
N VAL A 850 -21.71 12.86 -33.27
CA VAL A 850 -22.89 13.62 -32.81
C VAL A 850 -23.20 14.81 -33.71
N LEU A 851 -22.20 15.47 -34.30
CA LEU A 851 -22.38 16.62 -35.17
C LEU A 851 -22.67 16.25 -36.64
N GLU A 852 -22.13 15.12 -37.13
CA GLU A 852 -22.14 14.75 -38.54
C GLU A 852 -23.23 13.71 -38.92
N ILE A 853 -23.62 12.84 -37.94
CA ILE A 853 -24.68 11.86 -38.21
C ILE A 853 -26.01 12.54 -38.11
N PRO A 854 -26.84 12.65 -39.22
CA PRO A 854 -28.04 13.47 -39.24
C PRO A 854 -29.03 13.16 -38.10
N PHE A 855 -29.21 11.89 -37.78
CA PHE A 855 -30.10 11.46 -36.70
C PHE A 855 -29.62 11.97 -35.33
N LEU A 856 -28.30 11.88 -35.03
CA LEU A 856 -27.73 12.33 -33.79
C LEU A 856 -27.69 13.86 -33.73
N CYS A 857 -27.31 14.52 -34.82
CA CYS A 857 -27.27 15.97 -34.92
C CYS A 857 -28.63 16.60 -34.58
N THR A 858 -29.69 16.10 -35.23
CA THR A 858 -31.07 16.54 -34.96
C THR A 858 -31.49 16.17 -33.53
N ALA A 859 -31.14 14.99 -33.05
CA ALA A 859 -31.52 14.50 -31.74
C ALA A 859 -30.89 15.33 -30.60
N PHE A 860 -29.65 15.81 -30.79
CA PHE A 860 -28.99 16.70 -29.84
C PHE A 860 -29.34 18.19 -30.07
N GLY A 861 -30.18 18.52 -31.06
CA GLY A 861 -30.58 19.91 -31.37
C GLY A 861 -29.45 20.73 -31.99
N PHE A 862 -28.52 20.10 -32.70
CA PHE A 862 -27.47 20.78 -33.43
C PHE A 862 -27.81 21.06 -34.87
N ALA A 863 -27.24 22.11 -35.45
CA ALA A 863 -27.16 22.31 -36.88
C ALA A 863 -25.94 21.60 -37.47
N HIS A 864 -26.11 21.12 -38.70
CA HIS A 864 -24.97 20.62 -39.47
C HIS A 864 -24.04 21.78 -39.84
N ILE A 865 -22.82 21.75 -39.39
CA ILE A 865 -21.80 22.79 -39.64
C ILE A 865 -20.90 22.38 -40.82
N GLY A 866 -20.54 23.37 -41.64
CA GLY A 866 -19.64 23.15 -42.75
C GLY A 866 -18.19 22.91 -42.32
N TRP A 867 -17.37 22.32 -43.23
CA TRP A 867 -15.96 22.08 -42.94
C TRP A 867 -15.15 23.33 -42.56
N THR A 868 -15.58 24.53 -43.03
CA THR A 868 -14.97 25.80 -42.66
C THR A 868 -15.24 26.13 -41.19
N GLU A 869 -16.48 26.00 -40.75
CA GLU A 869 -16.89 26.21 -39.36
C GLU A 869 -16.22 25.19 -38.43
N TYR A 870 -16.23 23.90 -38.86
CA TYR A 870 -15.54 22.82 -38.14
C TYR A 870 -14.03 23.12 -37.99
N GLY A 871 -13.38 23.55 -39.09
CA GLY A 871 -11.96 23.92 -39.06
C GLY A 871 -11.65 25.13 -38.16
N ILE A 872 -12.54 26.13 -38.12
CA ILE A 872 -12.40 27.28 -37.22
C ILE A 872 -12.57 26.85 -35.77
N ALA A 873 -13.58 26.03 -35.45
CA ALA A 873 -13.81 25.52 -34.12
C ALA A 873 -12.61 24.71 -33.59
N MET A 874 -12.06 23.81 -34.40
CA MET A 874 -10.85 23.03 -34.08
C MET A 874 -9.63 23.94 -33.95
N GLY A 875 -9.47 24.95 -34.81
CA GLY A 875 -8.38 25.91 -34.74
C GLY A 875 -8.40 26.74 -33.46
N LEU A 876 -9.59 27.14 -33.02
CA LEU A 876 -9.78 27.84 -31.75
C LEU A 876 -9.46 26.91 -30.57
N ALA A 877 -9.96 25.68 -30.58
CA ALA A 877 -9.74 24.72 -29.50
C ALA A 877 -8.24 24.43 -29.28
N ILE A 878 -7.46 24.26 -30.33
CA ILE A 878 -6.03 23.97 -30.23
C ILE A 878 -5.23 25.11 -29.58
N THR A 879 -5.76 26.37 -29.59
CA THR A 879 -5.09 27.51 -28.97
C THR A 879 -4.90 27.38 -27.47
N VAL A 880 -5.67 26.52 -26.80
CA VAL A 880 -5.51 26.24 -25.36
C VAL A 880 -4.10 25.72 -25.05
N ILE A 881 -3.48 24.94 -25.97
CA ILE A 881 -2.14 24.40 -25.74
C ILE A 881 -1.07 25.50 -25.64
N PRO A 882 -0.86 26.37 -26.64
CA PRO A 882 0.20 27.38 -26.58
C PRO A 882 -0.04 28.42 -25.50
N VAL A 883 -1.31 28.76 -25.20
CA VAL A 883 -1.60 29.73 -24.13
C VAL A 883 -1.23 29.18 -22.76
N VAL A 884 -1.62 27.94 -22.45
CA VAL A 884 -1.27 27.30 -21.16
C VAL A 884 0.24 27.09 -21.07
N GLU A 885 0.90 26.67 -22.14
CA GLU A 885 2.37 26.52 -22.17
C GLU A 885 3.10 27.86 -21.93
N PHE A 886 2.57 28.96 -22.47
CA PHE A 886 3.11 30.30 -22.20
C PHE A 886 2.96 30.69 -20.74
N VAL A 887 1.81 30.44 -20.11
CA VAL A 887 1.61 30.68 -18.67
C VAL A 887 2.57 29.82 -17.84
N LYS A 888 2.73 28.54 -18.16
CA LYS A 888 3.71 27.67 -17.48
C LYS A 888 5.15 28.19 -17.64
N LEU A 889 5.50 28.75 -18.79
CA LEU A 889 6.81 29.38 -19.00
C LEU A 889 7.03 30.55 -18.02
N ILE A 890 6.03 31.44 -17.88
CA ILE A 890 6.07 32.54 -16.91
C ILE A 890 6.19 32.04 -15.48
N GLN A 891 5.36 31.04 -15.10
CA GLN A 891 5.40 30.45 -13.76
C GLN A 891 6.78 29.85 -13.44
N ARG A 892 7.40 29.14 -14.39
CA ARG A 892 8.77 28.62 -14.24
C ARG A 892 9.81 29.73 -14.09
N ALA A 893 9.64 30.83 -14.82
CA ALA A 893 10.54 31.98 -14.73
C ALA A 893 10.46 32.65 -13.35
N ILE A 894 9.24 32.77 -12.79
CA ILE A 894 9.01 33.33 -11.45
C ILE A 894 9.56 32.39 -10.36
N ALA A 895 9.35 31.08 -10.49
CA ALA A 895 9.83 30.08 -9.52
C ALA A 895 11.37 29.94 -9.48
N LYS A 896 12.08 30.38 -10.51
CA LYS A 896 13.55 30.42 -10.54
C LYS A 896 14.18 31.65 -9.87
N LYS A 897 13.39 32.68 -9.62
CA LYS A 897 13.78 33.89 -8.86
C LYS A 897 13.51 33.66 -7.36
#